data_edbccd104bfdde1ee90e8f70eb43c755
#
_entry.id   edbccd104bfdde1ee90e8f70eb43c755
#
_cell.length_a   1.000
_cell.length_b   1.000
_cell.length_c   1.000
_cell.angle_alpha   90.00
_cell.angle_beta   90.00
_cell.angle_gamma   90.00
#
_symmetry.space_group_name_H-M   'P 1'
#
loop_
_entity.id
_entity.type
_entity.pdbx_description
1 polymer ?
#
loop_
_entity_poly.entity_id
_entity_poly.type
_entity_poly.pdbx_seq_one_letter_code
_entity_poly.pdbx_strand_id
1 'polypeptide(L)'
;MEKISDIFGSMVFNDAVMRERLPKETYRQVQATMENGKRLDDDAARIVANAMKDWAIEKGATHFTHWFQPMTGITAEKHDSFISPCGGGQVIMEFSGKELVRGEPDASSFPSGGLRATFEARGYTAWDPTSYAFIKDNVLCIPTAFCSYGGGALDKKTPLLRSAEALNRQALRVIHLFGNEDVTAVRTTVGPEQEYFLVDKSVYDKRKDLIYTGRTLFGAKPPKGQELDDHYFGSIKPRVAAFMKDLDEELWKLGVYAKTEHNEVAPAQHELAPVFTTGNIAADQNQLTMEIMQKVAARHGMVCLLHEKPFAGVNGSGKHNNWSLTTNTGMNLLEPGETPAENAQFLLFLCAVIQAVDDYQDMLRISVASAANDHRLGANEAPPAVVSMYVGDEIESILDAIVNETPYAGQEKELLKIGVHALPRFPKDTTDRNRTSPFAFTGNKFEFRMPGSSASISGINVVLNTAVAESLEQFADALEGSKDFEADLQALIRSVLIKHKRILFNGNGYDDAWLAEAERRGLLNLRTTPEALPYYLADKNVALFTKHRVYTRTEMEARYEIHLENYSKVLNIEALTMLEMARRDIMPAVSCYLRELSETAAAIHAVSVTADCSYEESIIPEMSALLGDAYRKVRRLDEALMGAKTVEGSQALANYYRDKVFSAMAELRITIDQLETMTPSDKWPVPSYGDLLFSVR
;
A
#
# COMPACT_ATOMS: atom_id res chain seq x y z
N MET A 1 -25.19 -14.82 17.89
CA MET A 1 -24.12 -14.58 16.89
C MET A 1 -24.41 -15.52 15.72
N GLU A 2 -24.60 -14.97 14.54
CA GLU A 2 -24.72 -15.80 13.33
C GLU A 2 -23.40 -16.55 13.11
N LYS A 3 -23.46 -17.72 12.48
CA LYS A 3 -22.24 -18.49 12.21
C LYS A 3 -21.44 -17.78 11.09
N ILE A 4 -20.12 -17.75 11.20
CA ILE A 4 -19.25 -17.14 10.19
C ILE A 4 -19.55 -17.71 8.81
N SER A 5 -19.79 -19.03 8.70
CA SER A 5 -20.18 -19.69 7.45
C SER A 5 -21.44 -19.11 6.80
N ASP A 6 -22.33 -18.54 7.59
CA ASP A 6 -23.62 -18.06 7.12
C ASP A 6 -23.56 -16.58 6.70
N ILE A 7 -22.64 -15.82 7.30
CA ILE A 7 -22.43 -14.39 6.99
C ILE A 7 -21.38 -14.15 5.91
N PHE A 8 -20.43 -15.08 5.71
CA PHE A 8 -19.35 -14.89 4.74
C PHE A 8 -19.87 -14.73 3.32
N GLY A 9 -19.52 -13.61 2.69
CA GLY A 9 -19.96 -13.25 1.33
C GLY A 9 -21.47 -12.96 1.21
N SER A 10 -22.19 -12.79 2.33
CA SER A 10 -23.64 -12.57 2.31
C SER A 10 -24.05 -11.26 1.61
N MET A 11 -23.12 -10.31 1.51
CA MET A 11 -23.28 -9.02 0.81
C MET A 11 -22.51 -8.97 -0.52
N VAL A 12 -22.20 -10.13 -1.12
CA VAL A 12 -21.47 -10.23 -2.38
C VAL A 12 -22.29 -10.99 -3.43
N PHE A 13 -22.43 -10.42 -4.61
CA PHE A 13 -23.04 -11.10 -5.76
C PHE A 13 -22.03 -12.09 -6.39
N ASN A 14 -21.68 -13.11 -5.62
CA ASN A 14 -20.65 -14.08 -5.93
C ASN A 14 -21.16 -15.20 -6.86
N ASP A 15 -20.28 -16.15 -7.16
CA ASP A 15 -20.58 -17.28 -8.03
C ASP A 15 -21.79 -18.11 -7.58
N ALA A 16 -21.94 -18.33 -6.27
CA ALA A 16 -23.08 -19.06 -5.71
C ALA A 16 -24.42 -18.33 -5.97
N VAL A 17 -24.44 -17.02 -5.72
CA VAL A 17 -25.60 -16.15 -5.99
C VAL A 17 -25.92 -16.08 -7.48
N MET A 18 -24.88 -15.97 -8.33
CA MET A 18 -25.08 -16.00 -9.79
C MET A 18 -25.68 -17.31 -10.29
N ARG A 19 -25.21 -18.44 -9.76
CA ARG A 19 -25.75 -19.78 -10.14
C ARG A 19 -27.21 -19.95 -9.72
N GLU A 20 -27.60 -19.38 -8.59
CA GLU A 20 -28.96 -19.45 -8.09
C GLU A 20 -29.91 -18.56 -8.90
N ARG A 21 -29.46 -17.37 -9.29
CA ARG A 21 -30.33 -16.30 -9.82
C ARG A 21 -30.31 -16.14 -11.32
N LEU A 22 -29.28 -16.62 -11.99
CA LEU A 22 -29.16 -16.50 -13.44
C LEU A 22 -29.65 -17.76 -14.16
N PRO A 23 -30.31 -17.63 -15.34
CA PRO A 23 -30.49 -18.73 -16.25
C PRO A 23 -29.17 -19.39 -16.59
N LYS A 24 -29.16 -20.74 -16.73
CA LYS A 24 -27.92 -21.51 -16.96
C LYS A 24 -27.08 -21.00 -18.14
N GLU A 25 -27.75 -20.56 -19.20
CA GLU A 25 -27.05 -20.03 -20.38
C GLU A 25 -26.39 -18.69 -20.11
N THR A 26 -27.10 -17.76 -19.47
CA THR A 26 -26.55 -16.45 -19.05
C THR A 26 -25.38 -16.63 -18.09
N TYR A 27 -25.49 -17.55 -17.11
CA TYR A 27 -24.41 -17.87 -16.21
C TYR A 27 -23.16 -18.35 -16.97
N ARG A 28 -23.33 -19.26 -17.94
CA ARG A 28 -22.20 -19.74 -18.78
C ARG A 28 -21.55 -18.62 -19.59
N GLN A 29 -22.35 -17.67 -20.12
CA GLN A 29 -21.82 -16.52 -20.83
C GLN A 29 -21.00 -15.62 -19.93
N VAL A 30 -21.47 -15.35 -18.71
CA VAL A 30 -20.71 -14.58 -17.70
C VAL A 30 -19.38 -15.28 -17.38
N GLN A 31 -19.40 -16.60 -17.13
CA GLN A 31 -18.16 -17.36 -16.89
C GLN A 31 -17.22 -17.29 -18.10
N ALA A 32 -17.73 -17.42 -19.32
CA ALA A 32 -16.90 -17.30 -20.53
C ALA A 32 -16.32 -15.87 -20.70
N THR A 33 -17.03 -14.85 -20.23
CA THR A 33 -16.51 -13.47 -20.18
C THR A 33 -15.38 -13.36 -19.17
N MET A 34 -15.58 -13.90 -17.96
CA MET A 34 -14.59 -13.85 -16.89
C MET A 34 -13.30 -14.64 -17.21
N GLU A 35 -13.45 -15.81 -17.84
CA GLU A 35 -12.34 -16.73 -18.10
C GLU A 35 -11.59 -16.42 -19.40
N ASN A 36 -12.32 -16.04 -20.45
CA ASN A 36 -11.82 -15.98 -21.82
C ASN A 36 -11.95 -14.58 -22.46
N GLY A 37 -12.44 -13.59 -21.74
CA GLY A 37 -12.67 -12.23 -22.26
C GLY A 37 -13.73 -12.14 -23.37
N LYS A 38 -14.60 -13.15 -23.50
CA LYS A 38 -15.70 -13.12 -24.48
C LYS A 38 -16.68 -11.99 -24.14
N ARG A 39 -17.07 -11.22 -25.15
CA ARG A 39 -18.04 -10.14 -24.96
C ARG A 39 -19.38 -10.73 -24.48
N LEU A 40 -19.92 -10.17 -23.40
CA LEU A 40 -21.28 -10.42 -22.97
C LEU A 40 -22.26 -9.75 -23.94
N ASP A 41 -23.28 -10.46 -24.41
CA ASP A 41 -24.31 -9.85 -25.25
C ASP A 41 -25.26 -8.96 -24.43
N ASP A 42 -25.98 -8.06 -25.12
CA ASP A 42 -26.84 -7.07 -24.49
C ASP A 42 -28.03 -7.70 -23.72
N ASP A 43 -28.54 -8.86 -24.19
CA ASP A 43 -29.60 -9.59 -23.51
C ASP A 43 -29.11 -10.25 -22.23
N ALA A 44 -27.93 -10.88 -22.28
CA ALA A 44 -27.31 -11.44 -21.08
C ALA A 44 -26.97 -10.34 -20.07
N ALA A 45 -26.43 -9.22 -20.50
CA ALA A 45 -26.19 -8.05 -19.64
C ALA A 45 -27.46 -7.55 -18.96
N ARG A 46 -28.57 -7.49 -19.68
CA ARG A 46 -29.90 -7.11 -19.14
C ARG A 46 -30.39 -8.10 -18.08
N ILE A 47 -30.23 -9.40 -18.32
CA ILE A 47 -30.62 -10.45 -17.38
C ILE A 47 -29.78 -10.36 -16.09
N VAL A 48 -28.46 -10.20 -16.23
CA VAL A 48 -27.54 -10.03 -15.10
C VAL A 48 -27.88 -8.78 -14.28
N ALA A 49 -28.11 -7.63 -14.95
CA ALA A 49 -28.47 -6.39 -14.29
C ALA A 49 -29.77 -6.52 -13.47
N ASN A 50 -30.81 -7.13 -14.03
CA ASN A 50 -32.06 -7.39 -13.31
C ASN A 50 -31.86 -8.30 -12.09
N ALA A 51 -31.16 -9.41 -12.27
CA ALA A 51 -30.89 -10.34 -11.17
C ALA A 51 -30.05 -9.69 -10.04
N MET A 52 -29.07 -8.88 -10.42
CA MET A 52 -28.24 -8.12 -9.48
C MET A 52 -29.04 -7.07 -8.72
N LYS A 53 -29.90 -6.31 -9.42
CA LYS A 53 -30.81 -5.33 -8.82
C LYS A 53 -31.82 -6.00 -7.85
N ASP A 54 -32.48 -7.07 -8.26
CA ASP A 54 -33.46 -7.75 -7.41
C ASP A 54 -32.79 -8.29 -6.14
N TRP A 55 -31.62 -8.92 -6.28
CA TRP A 55 -30.81 -9.35 -5.15
C TRP A 55 -30.41 -8.18 -4.25
N ALA A 56 -29.99 -7.06 -4.84
CA ALA A 56 -29.54 -5.89 -4.08
C ALA A 56 -30.71 -5.27 -3.28
N ILE A 57 -31.89 -5.16 -3.89
CA ILE A 57 -33.11 -4.66 -3.23
C ILE A 57 -33.53 -5.57 -2.06
N GLU A 58 -33.49 -6.89 -2.23
CA GLU A 58 -33.74 -7.86 -1.16
C GLU A 58 -32.77 -7.70 0.02
N LYS A 59 -31.53 -7.27 -0.26
CA LYS A 59 -30.52 -6.95 0.75
C LYS A 59 -30.61 -5.52 1.31
N GLY A 60 -31.61 -4.74 0.89
CA GLY A 60 -31.89 -3.39 1.39
C GLY A 60 -31.21 -2.26 0.63
N ALA A 61 -30.59 -2.54 -0.52
CA ALA A 61 -29.99 -1.49 -1.34
C ALA A 61 -31.08 -0.66 -2.05
N THR A 62 -30.87 0.65 -2.11
CA THR A 62 -31.73 1.62 -2.79
C THR A 62 -31.06 2.32 -3.95
N HIS A 63 -29.74 2.24 -4.01
CA HIS A 63 -28.88 2.88 -4.98
C HIS A 63 -27.86 1.90 -5.51
N PHE A 64 -27.24 2.25 -6.65
CA PHE A 64 -26.06 1.59 -7.18
C PHE A 64 -24.97 2.62 -7.47
N THR A 65 -23.75 2.14 -7.59
CA THR A 65 -22.59 2.94 -8.01
C THR A 65 -21.61 2.12 -8.82
N HIS A 66 -21.02 2.74 -9.81
CA HIS A 66 -19.79 2.24 -10.41
C HIS A 66 -18.62 2.58 -9.50
N TRP A 67 -18.13 1.56 -8.81
CA TRP A 67 -17.08 1.65 -7.82
C TRP A 67 -15.72 1.37 -8.48
N PHE A 68 -14.75 2.25 -8.30
CA PHE A 68 -13.42 2.10 -8.92
C PHE A 68 -12.29 2.67 -8.05
N GLN A 69 -11.04 2.32 -8.42
CA GLN A 69 -9.82 2.80 -7.77
C GLN A 69 -9.28 4.01 -8.52
N PRO A 70 -9.45 5.26 -8.02
CA PRO A 70 -8.95 6.45 -8.68
C PRO A 70 -7.43 6.54 -8.61
N MET A 71 -6.83 7.45 -9.38
CA MET A 71 -5.40 7.74 -9.31
C MET A 71 -4.98 8.30 -7.94
N THR A 72 -5.88 9.01 -7.27
CA THR A 72 -5.70 9.56 -5.92
C THR A 72 -6.87 9.15 -5.02
N GLY A 73 -6.63 9.02 -3.71
CA GLY A 73 -7.64 8.53 -2.77
C GLY A 73 -7.77 7.01 -2.75
N ILE A 74 -8.73 6.51 -1.96
CA ILE A 74 -8.95 5.06 -1.76
C ILE A 74 -9.89 4.53 -2.84
N THR A 75 -11.15 5.01 -2.84
CA THR A 75 -12.20 4.60 -3.77
C THR A 75 -12.96 5.81 -4.30
N ALA A 76 -13.62 5.65 -5.44
CA ALA A 76 -14.50 6.66 -6.03
C ALA A 76 -15.88 6.07 -6.32
N GLU A 77 -16.91 6.83 -6.00
CA GLU A 77 -18.32 6.45 -6.08
C GLU A 77 -19.18 7.62 -6.55
N LYS A 78 -20.27 7.29 -7.26
CA LYS A 78 -21.36 8.21 -7.56
C LYS A 78 -22.65 7.42 -7.44
N HIS A 79 -23.46 7.69 -6.42
CA HIS A 79 -24.68 6.93 -6.13
C HIS A 79 -25.83 7.38 -7.01
N ASP A 80 -26.33 6.48 -7.85
CA ASP A 80 -27.55 6.66 -8.62
C ASP A 80 -28.65 5.77 -8.03
N SER A 81 -29.88 6.32 -7.86
CA SER A 81 -31.04 5.56 -7.37
C SER A 81 -31.57 4.61 -8.43
N PHE A 82 -32.12 3.48 -8.02
CA PHE A 82 -32.84 2.57 -8.93
C PHE A 82 -34.18 3.15 -9.42
N ILE A 83 -34.58 4.34 -8.99
CA ILE A 83 -35.89 4.91 -9.28
C ILE A 83 -35.98 5.37 -10.74
N SER A 84 -36.99 4.83 -11.47
CA SER A 84 -37.39 5.34 -12.79
C SER A 84 -38.84 5.80 -12.75
N PRO A 85 -39.20 7.01 -13.26
CA PRO A 85 -40.56 7.49 -13.26
C PRO A 85 -41.39 6.71 -14.29
N CYS A 86 -42.58 6.24 -13.88
CA CYS A 86 -43.52 5.50 -14.75
C CYS A 86 -44.86 6.23 -14.99
N GLY A 87 -44.95 7.53 -14.65
CA GLY A 87 -46.12 8.35 -14.84
C GLY A 87 -47.02 8.39 -13.61
N GLY A 88 -47.95 9.33 -13.57
CA GLY A 88 -48.92 9.45 -12.46
C GLY A 88 -48.33 9.73 -11.08
N GLY A 89 -47.07 10.17 -11.00
CA GLY A 89 -46.37 10.35 -9.73
C GLY A 89 -45.84 9.05 -9.11
N GLN A 90 -45.86 7.94 -9.87
CA GLN A 90 -45.39 6.64 -9.46
C GLN A 90 -43.97 6.37 -10.00
N VAL A 91 -43.24 5.48 -9.36
CA VAL A 91 -41.89 5.04 -9.74
C VAL A 91 -41.83 3.52 -9.80
N ILE A 92 -40.91 3.04 -10.63
CA ILE A 92 -40.48 1.64 -10.64
C ILE A 92 -39.01 1.57 -10.25
N MET A 93 -38.56 0.41 -9.81
CA MET A 93 -37.16 0.13 -9.55
C MET A 93 -36.55 -0.53 -10.80
N GLU A 94 -35.65 0.17 -11.47
CA GLU A 94 -35.05 -0.27 -12.74
C GLU A 94 -33.53 -0.19 -12.67
N PHE A 95 -32.88 -1.11 -13.34
CA PHE A 95 -31.44 -1.13 -13.57
C PHE A 95 -31.18 -1.89 -14.87
N SER A 96 -30.74 -1.18 -15.89
CA SER A 96 -30.59 -1.71 -17.23
C SER A 96 -29.23 -2.38 -17.44
N GLY A 97 -29.13 -3.29 -18.42
CA GLY A 97 -27.87 -3.86 -18.83
C GLY A 97 -26.85 -2.81 -19.32
N LYS A 98 -27.33 -1.70 -19.90
CA LYS A 98 -26.48 -0.57 -20.28
C LYS A 98 -25.86 0.09 -19.05
N GLU A 99 -26.63 0.32 -18.01
CA GLU A 99 -26.16 0.91 -16.75
C GLU A 99 -25.22 -0.02 -15.99
N LEU A 100 -25.40 -1.34 -16.08
CA LEU A 100 -24.43 -2.30 -15.55
C LEU A 100 -23.09 -2.21 -16.27
N VAL A 101 -23.12 -2.28 -17.61
CA VAL A 101 -21.90 -2.45 -18.42
C VAL A 101 -21.09 -1.16 -18.50
N ARG A 102 -21.77 0.01 -18.54
CA ARG A 102 -21.11 1.30 -18.78
C ARG A 102 -21.77 2.45 -18.04
N GLY A 103 -20.95 3.28 -17.40
CA GLY A 103 -21.32 4.60 -16.89
C GLY A 103 -20.62 5.72 -17.67
N GLU A 104 -21.16 6.92 -17.57
CA GLU A 104 -20.61 8.12 -18.21
C GLU A 104 -20.44 9.26 -17.17
N PRO A 105 -19.53 9.09 -16.18
CA PRO A 105 -19.32 10.12 -15.16
C PRO A 105 -18.60 11.35 -15.74
N ASP A 106 -18.75 12.47 -15.03
CA ASP A 106 -17.95 13.67 -15.30
C ASP A 106 -16.49 13.41 -14.84
N ALA A 107 -15.57 13.48 -15.79
CA ALA A 107 -14.13 13.28 -15.57
C ALA A 107 -13.36 14.59 -15.42
N SER A 108 -14.02 15.76 -15.47
CA SER A 108 -13.34 17.07 -15.50
C SER A 108 -12.50 17.35 -14.25
N SER A 109 -12.91 16.84 -13.09
CA SER A 109 -12.23 17.03 -11.81
C SER A 109 -11.19 15.94 -11.45
N PHE A 110 -11.10 14.87 -12.23
CA PHE A 110 -10.12 13.81 -11.96
C PHE A 110 -8.72 14.19 -12.42
N PRO A 111 -7.67 13.86 -11.66
CA PRO A 111 -6.28 14.03 -12.09
C PRO A 111 -6.04 13.28 -13.40
N SER A 112 -5.58 13.99 -14.43
CA SER A 112 -5.37 13.40 -15.74
C SER A 112 -3.93 13.52 -16.27
N GLY A 113 -3.08 14.35 -15.65
CA GLY A 113 -1.69 14.54 -16.05
C GLY A 113 -1.52 14.83 -17.55
N GLY A 114 -2.47 15.52 -18.15
CA GLY A 114 -2.47 15.81 -19.60
C GLY A 114 -3.10 14.72 -20.48
N LEU A 115 -3.54 13.59 -19.93
CA LEU A 115 -4.19 12.52 -20.69
C LEU A 115 -5.54 12.94 -21.26
N ARG A 116 -6.19 13.90 -20.62
CA ARG A 116 -7.48 14.48 -21.01
C ARG A 116 -7.26 15.93 -21.42
N ALA A 117 -7.85 16.34 -22.57
CA ALA A 117 -7.86 17.73 -22.96
C ALA A 117 -8.69 18.58 -21.97
N THR A 118 -8.34 19.85 -21.79
CA THR A 118 -8.97 20.71 -20.78
C THR A 118 -10.48 20.87 -20.98
N PHE A 119 -10.97 20.80 -22.21
CA PHE A 119 -12.39 20.91 -22.55
C PHE A 119 -13.16 19.58 -22.50
N GLU A 120 -12.48 18.44 -22.33
CA GLU A 120 -13.13 17.13 -22.18
C GLU A 120 -13.68 16.98 -20.78
N ALA A 121 -14.97 16.74 -20.62
CA ALA A 121 -15.61 16.50 -19.34
C ALA A 121 -16.04 15.05 -19.16
N ARG A 122 -16.31 14.32 -20.24
CA ARG A 122 -16.84 12.95 -20.18
C ARG A 122 -15.73 11.94 -19.93
N GLY A 123 -15.99 11.00 -19.01
CA GLY A 123 -15.26 9.75 -18.86
C GLY A 123 -16.20 8.55 -19.02
N TYR A 124 -15.63 7.35 -19.01
CA TYR A 124 -16.36 6.11 -19.05
C TYR A 124 -15.92 5.18 -17.95
N THR A 125 -16.90 4.58 -17.26
CA THR A 125 -16.67 3.41 -16.41
C THR A 125 -17.10 2.17 -17.17
N ALA A 126 -16.36 1.07 -17.02
CA ALA A 126 -16.67 -0.21 -17.64
C ALA A 126 -16.70 -1.29 -16.56
N TRP A 127 -17.79 -2.07 -16.50
CA TRP A 127 -17.93 -3.16 -15.55
C TRP A 127 -16.78 -4.16 -15.69
N ASP A 128 -16.20 -4.54 -14.55
CA ASP A 128 -15.26 -5.65 -14.44
C ASP A 128 -15.96 -6.88 -13.89
N PRO A 129 -16.35 -7.84 -14.72
CA PRO A 129 -17.01 -9.06 -14.27
C PRO A 129 -16.07 -10.00 -13.49
N THR A 130 -14.76 -9.79 -13.53
CA THR A 130 -13.77 -10.63 -12.81
C THR A 130 -13.64 -10.25 -11.33
N SER A 131 -14.32 -9.18 -10.90
CA SER A 131 -14.49 -8.80 -9.51
C SER A 131 -15.98 -8.72 -9.18
N TYR A 132 -16.39 -9.32 -8.06
CA TYR A 132 -17.79 -9.41 -7.70
C TYR A 132 -18.37 -8.08 -7.24
N ALA A 133 -19.60 -7.77 -7.67
CA ALA A 133 -20.38 -6.67 -7.09
C ALA A 133 -20.77 -6.99 -5.64
N PHE A 134 -20.86 -5.97 -4.82
CA PHE A 134 -21.13 -6.10 -3.40
C PHE A 134 -22.05 -4.97 -2.88
N ILE A 135 -22.63 -5.17 -1.72
CA ILE A 135 -23.46 -4.15 -1.07
C ILE A 135 -22.72 -3.58 0.14
N LYS A 136 -22.56 -2.28 0.15
CA LYS A 136 -21.97 -1.49 1.22
C LYS A 136 -22.87 -0.27 1.48
N ASP A 137 -23.18 0.03 2.73
CA ASP A 137 -24.00 1.19 3.13
C ASP A 137 -25.34 1.30 2.36
N ASN A 138 -26.02 0.17 2.12
CA ASN A 138 -27.25 0.07 1.33
C ASN A 138 -27.11 0.51 -0.14
N VAL A 139 -25.91 0.44 -0.69
CA VAL A 139 -25.60 0.75 -2.10
C VAL A 139 -24.99 -0.49 -2.76
N LEU A 140 -25.49 -0.83 -3.94
CA LEU A 140 -24.89 -1.83 -4.82
C LEU A 140 -23.63 -1.23 -5.45
N CYS A 141 -22.46 -1.69 -5.04
CA CYS A 141 -21.17 -1.31 -5.59
C CYS A 141 -20.75 -2.26 -6.71
N ILE A 142 -20.53 -1.74 -7.90
CA ILE A 142 -20.19 -2.51 -9.09
C ILE A 142 -18.72 -2.18 -9.43
N PRO A 143 -17.77 -3.13 -9.25
CA PRO A 143 -16.38 -2.89 -9.61
C PRO A 143 -16.22 -2.54 -11.09
N THR A 144 -15.52 -1.45 -11.38
CA THR A 144 -15.35 -0.94 -12.74
C THR A 144 -13.92 -0.45 -12.99
N ALA A 145 -13.53 -0.46 -14.27
CA ALA A 145 -12.45 0.34 -14.80
C ALA A 145 -12.95 1.76 -15.11
N PHE A 146 -12.03 2.74 -15.12
CA PHE A 146 -12.35 4.12 -15.47
C PHE A 146 -11.36 4.68 -16.49
N CYS A 147 -11.87 5.25 -17.58
CA CYS A 147 -11.04 5.82 -18.63
C CYS A 147 -11.56 7.21 -19.09
N SER A 148 -10.67 7.97 -19.72
CA SER A 148 -11.00 9.24 -20.36
C SER A 148 -11.88 9.03 -21.60
N TYR A 149 -12.42 10.12 -22.14
CA TYR A 149 -13.15 10.11 -23.41
C TYR A 149 -12.33 9.49 -24.56
N GLY A 150 -11.02 9.75 -24.60
CA GLY A 150 -10.09 9.15 -25.56
C GLY A 150 -9.67 7.71 -25.26
N GLY A 151 -10.17 7.07 -24.19
CA GLY A 151 -9.88 5.68 -23.81
C GLY A 151 -8.62 5.47 -22.97
N GLY A 152 -7.90 6.52 -22.60
CA GLY A 152 -6.74 6.42 -21.71
C GLY A 152 -7.18 6.08 -20.28
N ALA A 153 -6.47 5.14 -19.62
CA ALA A 153 -6.79 4.70 -18.27
C ALA A 153 -6.56 5.80 -17.22
N LEU A 154 -7.62 6.18 -16.50
CA LEU A 154 -7.60 7.17 -15.42
C LEU A 154 -7.70 6.54 -14.02
N ASP A 155 -7.57 5.23 -13.94
CA ASP A 155 -7.69 4.42 -12.73
C ASP A 155 -6.43 3.57 -12.48
N LYS A 156 -6.45 2.81 -11.40
CA LYS A 156 -5.39 1.86 -11.05
C LYS A 156 -5.73 0.42 -11.47
N LYS A 157 -7.01 0.11 -11.74
CA LYS A 157 -7.48 -1.23 -12.07
C LYS A 157 -7.18 -1.62 -13.51
N THR A 158 -7.40 -0.73 -14.47
CA THR A 158 -7.15 -1.02 -15.89
C THR A 158 -5.72 -1.50 -16.16
N PRO A 159 -4.67 -0.83 -15.65
CA PRO A 159 -3.31 -1.33 -15.80
C PRO A 159 -3.07 -2.66 -15.08
N LEU A 160 -3.71 -2.90 -13.92
CA LEU A 160 -3.60 -4.15 -13.19
C LEU A 160 -4.13 -5.33 -14.02
N LEU A 161 -5.32 -5.19 -14.62
CA LEU A 161 -5.89 -6.20 -15.50
C LEU A 161 -5.01 -6.46 -16.72
N ARG A 162 -4.53 -5.41 -17.39
CA ARG A 162 -3.60 -5.51 -18.52
C ARG A 162 -2.31 -6.24 -18.15
N SER A 163 -1.74 -5.96 -16.97
CA SER A 163 -0.52 -6.63 -16.49
C SER A 163 -0.74 -8.11 -16.17
N ALA A 164 -1.90 -8.45 -15.60
CA ALA A 164 -2.27 -9.83 -15.32
C ALA A 164 -2.44 -10.65 -16.63
N GLU A 165 -3.04 -10.07 -17.66
CA GLU A 165 -3.14 -10.70 -18.99
C GLU A 165 -1.76 -10.89 -19.64
N ALA A 166 -0.86 -9.89 -19.53
CA ALA A 166 0.49 -10.00 -20.05
C ALA A 166 1.27 -11.14 -19.37
N LEU A 167 1.19 -11.21 -18.05
CA LEU A 167 1.83 -12.26 -17.26
C LEU A 167 1.26 -13.64 -17.58
N ASN A 168 -0.07 -13.78 -17.61
CA ASN A 168 -0.74 -15.04 -17.97
C ASN A 168 -0.24 -15.58 -19.32
N ARG A 169 -0.16 -14.71 -20.32
CA ARG A 169 0.27 -15.10 -21.68
C ARG A 169 1.68 -15.68 -21.69
N GLN A 170 2.63 -15.03 -21.01
CA GLN A 170 4.02 -15.47 -21.03
C GLN A 170 4.26 -16.66 -20.09
N ALA A 171 3.57 -16.70 -18.93
CA ALA A 171 3.65 -17.85 -18.04
C ALA A 171 3.10 -19.13 -18.67
N LEU A 172 2.03 -19.04 -19.47
CA LEU A 172 1.48 -20.18 -20.22
C LEU A 172 2.48 -20.72 -21.25
N ARG A 173 3.20 -19.85 -21.97
CA ARG A 173 4.25 -20.29 -22.90
C ARG A 173 5.30 -21.12 -22.17
N VAL A 174 5.78 -20.63 -21.03
CA VAL A 174 6.81 -21.32 -20.24
C VAL A 174 6.28 -22.63 -19.66
N ILE A 175 5.09 -22.64 -19.04
CA ILE A 175 4.57 -23.84 -18.36
C ILE A 175 4.27 -24.99 -19.34
N HIS A 176 3.85 -24.66 -20.55
CA HIS A 176 3.61 -25.67 -21.60
C HIS A 176 4.92 -26.34 -22.08
N LEU A 177 6.08 -25.66 -21.99
CA LEU A 177 7.39 -26.28 -22.29
C LEU A 177 7.74 -27.42 -21.32
N PHE A 178 7.16 -27.40 -20.11
CA PHE A 178 7.29 -28.49 -19.13
C PHE A 178 6.24 -29.61 -19.31
N GLY A 179 5.42 -29.56 -20.37
CA GLY A 179 4.42 -30.57 -20.68
C GLY A 179 3.09 -30.44 -19.93
N ASN A 180 2.86 -29.34 -19.22
CA ASN A 180 1.60 -29.07 -18.50
C ASN A 180 0.55 -28.47 -19.46
N GLU A 181 0.11 -29.24 -20.45
CA GLU A 181 -0.84 -28.80 -21.50
C GLU A 181 -2.28 -28.58 -20.99
N ASP A 182 -2.61 -29.12 -19.82
CA ASP A 182 -3.90 -28.95 -19.14
C ASP A 182 -4.04 -27.60 -18.45
N VAL A 183 -2.94 -26.87 -18.26
CA VAL A 183 -2.94 -25.52 -17.73
C VAL A 183 -3.40 -24.54 -18.80
N THR A 184 -4.53 -23.90 -18.56
CA THR A 184 -5.15 -22.92 -19.48
C THR A 184 -5.08 -21.48 -18.97
N ALA A 185 -4.71 -21.27 -17.70
CA ALA A 185 -4.55 -19.94 -17.12
C ALA A 185 -3.53 -19.96 -15.97
N VAL A 186 -2.73 -18.91 -15.90
CA VAL A 186 -1.86 -18.59 -14.76
C VAL A 186 -2.30 -17.24 -14.20
N ARG A 187 -2.50 -17.18 -12.89
CA ARG A 187 -2.97 -15.98 -12.19
C ARG A 187 -2.00 -15.64 -11.07
N THR A 188 -1.85 -14.34 -10.81
CA THR A 188 -1.19 -13.90 -9.58
C THR A 188 -2.12 -14.11 -8.39
N THR A 189 -1.57 -14.57 -7.29
CA THR A 189 -2.22 -14.61 -5.98
C THR A 189 -1.54 -13.61 -5.07
N VAL A 190 -2.36 -12.81 -4.38
CA VAL A 190 -1.87 -11.70 -3.55
C VAL A 190 -2.58 -11.70 -2.20
N GLY A 191 -1.80 -11.52 -1.13
CA GLY A 191 -2.30 -11.35 0.24
C GLY A 191 -1.60 -10.16 0.88
N PRO A 192 -2.21 -8.96 0.90
CA PRO A 192 -1.62 -7.78 1.52
C PRO A 192 -1.88 -7.77 3.02
N GLU A 193 -0.84 -7.66 3.83
CA GLU A 193 -0.91 -7.42 5.27
C GLU A 193 -1.10 -5.93 5.52
N GLN A 194 -2.12 -5.53 6.26
CA GLN A 194 -2.47 -4.12 6.47
C GLN A 194 -2.14 -3.68 7.88
N GLU A 195 -1.09 -2.88 8.05
CA GLU A 195 -0.79 -2.20 9.31
C GLU A 195 -1.56 -0.87 9.41
N TYR A 196 -1.90 -0.49 10.66
CA TYR A 196 -2.66 0.73 10.95
C TYR A 196 -2.48 1.17 12.39
N PHE A 197 -2.79 2.46 12.69
CA PHE A 197 -2.87 2.97 14.06
C PHE A 197 -4.30 3.26 14.45
N LEU A 198 -4.63 3.04 15.73
CA LEU A 198 -5.90 3.45 16.32
C LEU A 198 -5.65 4.51 17.40
N VAL A 199 -6.29 5.67 17.25
CA VAL A 199 -6.26 6.74 18.25
C VAL A 199 -7.67 7.10 18.69
N ASP A 200 -7.82 7.57 19.94
CA ASP A 200 -9.10 8.02 20.42
C ASP A 200 -9.56 9.27 19.65
N LYS A 201 -10.82 9.26 19.20
CA LYS A 201 -11.38 10.36 18.41
C LYS A 201 -11.36 11.70 19.16
N SER A 202 -11.56 11.69 20.47
CA SER A 202 -11.59 12.93 21.28
C SER A 202 -10.22 13.62 21.35
N VAL A 203 -9.14 12.84 21.19
CA VAL A 203 -7.77 13.34 21.12
C VAL A 203 -7.40 13.76 19.69
N TYR A 204 -7.76 12.94 18.72
CA TYR A 204 -7.57 13.20 17.29
C TYR A 204 -8.21 14.52 16.84
N ASP A 205 -9.46 14.79 17.24
CA ASP A 205 -10.22 16.00 16.86
C ASP A 205 -9.55 17.30 17.29
N LYS A 206 -8.56 17.25 18.20
CA LYS A 206 -7.75 18.39 18.66
C LYS A 206 -6.44 18.57 17.89
N ARG A 207 -6.15 17.73 16.92
CA ARG A 207 -4.90 17.72 16.15
C ARG A 207 -5.15 18.03 14.68
N LYS A 208 -4.99 19.29 14.29
CA LYS A 208 -5.17 19.76 12.90
C LYS A 208 -4.26 19.02 11.91
N ASP A 209 -3.02 18.73 12.31
CA ASP A 209 -2.07 17.98 11.49
C ASP A 209 -2.56 16.55 11.18
N LEU A 210 -3.09 15.81 12.16
CA LEU A 210 -3.68 14.50 11.91
C LEU A 210 -4.90 14.59 10.99
N ILE A 211 -5.75 15.63 11.17
CA ILE A 211 -6.97 15.81 10.37
C ILE A 211 -6.63 16.14 8.91
N TYR A 212 -5.67 17.03 8.66
CA TYR A 212 -5.36 17.52 7.31
C TYR A 212 -4.33 16.67 6.58
N THR A 213 -3.39 16.04 7.30
CA THR A 213 -2.23 15.36 6.69
C THR A 213 -2.10 13.87 7.05
N GLY A 214 -2.87 13.38 8.02
CA GLY A 214 -2.79 12.00 8.51
C GLY A 214 -1.57 11.72 9.39
N ARG A 215 -0.68 12.70 9.61
CA ARG A 215 0.51 12.57 10.47
C ARG A 215 0.71 13.76 11.38
N THR A 216 1.42 13.54 12.48
CA THR A 216 1.83 14.61 13.39
C THR A 216 2.99 15.41 12.78
N LEU A 217 2.82 16.74 12.69
CA LEU A 217 3.85 17.64 12.18
C LEU A 217 4.73 18.19 13.31
N PHE A 218 4.19 18.19 14.55
CA PHE A 218 4.89 18.49 15.80
C PHE A 218 4.61 17.38 16.81
N GLY A 219 5.52 17.20 17.76
CA GLY A 219 5.35 16.29 18.88
C GLY A 219 6.69 15.86 19.47
N ALA A 220 6.93 16.22 20.70
CA ALA A 220 8.07 15.79 21.47
C ALA A 220 7.97 14.28 21.77
N LYS A 221 9.13 13.61 21.87
CA LYS A 221 9.20 12.19 22.23
C LYS A 221 8.64 12.00 23.66
N PRO A 222 7.66 11.10 23.86
CA PRO A 222 7.15 10.82 25.20
C PRO A 222 8.19 10.04 26.03
N PRO A 223 8.06 10.02 27.39
CA PRO A 223 8.95 9.25 28.25
C PRO A 223 8.97 7.75 27.95
N LYS A 224 7.87 7.22 27.44
CA LYS A 224 7.72 5.83 27.01
C LYS A 224 7.23 5.80 25.57
N GLY A 225 7.91 5.02 24.73
CA GLY A 225 7.51 4.67 23.37
C GLY A 225 7.33 3.18 23.22
N GLN A 226 8.14 2.56 22.37
CA GLN A 226 8.15 1.13 22.07
C GLN A 226 9.33 0.35 22.70
N GLU A 227 10.08 0.96 23.60
CA GLU A 227 11.38 0.45 24.09
C GLU A 227 11.31 -0.90 24.79
N LEU A 228 10.14 -1.29 25.31
CA LEU A 228 9.94 -2.54 26.05
C LEU A 228 9.30 -3.66 25.21
N ASP A 229 8.93 -3.38 23.97
CA ASP A 229 8.18 -4.29 23.08
C ASP A 229 6.88 -4.86 23.72
N ASP A 230 6.40 -4.21 24.78
CA ASP A 230 5.28 -4.64 25.60
C ASP A 230 3.89 -4.43 24.95
N HIS A 231 3.84 -3.74 23.82
CA HIS A 231 2.63 -3.68 23.01
C HIS A 231 2.53 -4.89 22.07
N TYR A 232 3.59 -5.22 21.35
CA TYR A 232 3.63 -6.38 20.45
C TYR A 232 3.36 -7.70 21.20
N PHE A 233 4.02 -7.91 22.34
CA PHE A 233 3.84 -9.09 23.19
C PHE A 233 2.72 -8.93 24.23
N GLY A 234 1.94 -7.84 24.16
CA GLY A 234 0.85 -7.57 25.07
C GLY A 234 -0.48 -8.20 24.62
N SER A 235 -1.44 -8.26 25.54
CA SER A 235 -2.81 -8.62 25.21
C SER A 235 -3.49 -7.50 24.41
N ILE A 236 -4.39 -7.87 23.50
CA ILE A 236 -5.23 -6.90 22.78
C ILE A 236 -6.16 -6.23 23.79
N LYS A 237 -6.18 -4.90 23.81
CA LYS A 237 -7.00 -4.12 24.72
C LYS A 237 -8.50 -4.32 24.41
N PRO A 238 -9.38 -4.31 25.41
CA PRO A 238 -10.81 -4.65 25.21
C PRO A 238 -11.52 -3.81 24.14
N ARG A 239 -11.24 -2.51 24.08
CA ARG A 239 -11.85 -1.63 23.07
C ARG A 239 -11.31 -1.93 21.66
N VAL A 240 -10.06 -2.28 21.54
CA VAL A 240 -9.44 -2.71 20.27
C VAL A 240 -10.00 -4.07 19.85
N ALA A 241 -10.14 -5.02 20.76
CA ALA A 241 -10.74 -6.33 20.47
C ALA A 241 -12.19 -6.22 20.00
N ALA A 242 -12.97 -5.28 20.55
CA ALA A 242 -14.32 -5.02 20.09
C ALA A 242 -14.35 -4.43 18.67
N PHE A 243 -13.41 -3.52 18.36
CA PHE A 243 -13.23 -2.98 17.01
C PHE A 243 -12.83 -4.08 16.01
N MET A 244 -11.82 -4.90 16.34
CA MET A 244 -11.35 -5.99 15.48
C MET A 244 -12.47 -6.98 15.17
N LYS A 245 -13.25 -7.37 16.18
CA LYS A 245 -14.41 -8.24 16.00
C LYS A 245 -15.44 -7.67 15.03
N ASP A 246 -15.82 -6.40 15.18
CA ASP A 246 -16.81 -5.78 14.31
C ASP A 246 -16.23 -5.55 12.90
N LEU A 247 -14.93 -5.28 12.79
CA LEU A 247 -14.22 -5.19 11.52
C LEU A 247 -14.26 -6.53 10.77
N ASP A 248 -13.91 -7.62 11.43
CA ASP A 248 -13.97 -8.97 10.87
C ASP A 248 -15.37 -9.30 10.34
N GLU A 249 -16.42 -9.04 11.13
CA GLU A 249 -17.79 -9.32 10.73
C GLU A 249 -18.20 -8.53 9.47
N GLU A 250 -17.83 -7.25 9.36
CA GLU A 250 -18.10 -6.43 8.17
C GLU A 250 -17.30 -6.92 6.96
N LEU A 251 -16.03 -7.25 7.14
CA LEU A 251 -15.18 -7.75 6.07
C LEU A 251 -15.62 -9.14 5.57
N TRP A 252 -16.01 -10.04 6.48
CA TRP A 252 -16.54 -11.35 6.09
C TRP A 252 -17.84 -11.25 5.29
N LYS A 253 -18.77 -10.36 5.65
CA LYS A 253 -19.98 -10.09 4.86
C LYS A 253 -19.65 -9.67 3.42
N LEU A 254 -18.55 -8.93 3.26
CA LEU A 254 -18.05 -8.45 1.97
C LEU A 254 -17.10 -9.45 1.26
N GLY A 255 -16.98 -10.67 1.79
CA GLY A 255 -16.21 -11.75 1.18
C GLY A 255 -14.69 -11.60 1.31
N VAL A 256 -14.21 -10.71 2.18
CA VAL A 256 -12.79 -10.57 2.49
C VAL A 256 -12.39 -11.65 3.48
N TYR A 257 -11.33 -12.41 3.16
CA TYR A 257 -10.82 -13.46 4.02
C TYR A 257 -9.93 -12.92 5.16
N ALA A 258 -10.46 -11.94 5.93
CA ALA A 258 -9.79 -11.46 7.14
C ALA A 258 -9.55 -12.62 8.10
N LYS A 259 -8.30 -12.85 8.52
CA LYS A 259 -7.94 -14.06 9.27
C LYS A 259 -7.13 -13.79 10.52
N THR A 260 -6.16 -12.89 10.45
CA THR A 260 -5.24 -12.65 11.56
C THR A 260 -5.24 -11.18 11.91
N GLU A 261 -5.41 -10.88 13.20
CA GLU A 261 -5.26 -9.55 13.75
C GLU A 261 -4.42 -9.61 15.02
N HIS A 262 -3.47 -8.69 15.15
CA HIS A 262 -2.59 -8.60 16.30
C HIS A 262 -2.09 -7.18 16.55
N ASN A 263 -1.44 -6.98 17.70
CA ASN A 263 -0.72 -5.76 17.99
C ASN A 263 0.62 -5.72 17.23
N GLU A 264 0.97 -4.54 16.73
CA GLU A 264 2.29 -4.25 16.17
C GLU A 264 3.24 -3.62 17.21
N VAL A 265 4.48 -3.32 16.80
CA VAL A 265 5.56 -2.90 17.72
C VAL A 265 5.28 -1.54 18.33
N ALA A 266 4.83 -0.56 17.53
CA ALA A 266 4.54 0.77 18.06
C ALA A 266 3.28 0.78 18.93
N PRO A 267 3.24 1.55 20.02
CA PRO A 267 2.01 1.75 20.78
C PRO A 267 0.87 2.22 19.87
N ALA A 268 -0.33 1.71 20.08
CA ALA A 268 -1.53 1.94 19.28
C ALA A 268 -1.47 1.43 17.82
N GLN A 269 -0.47 0.66 17.44
CA GLN A 269 -0.33 0.05 16.12
C GLN A 269 -0.84 -1.40 16.12
N HIS A 270 -1.51 -1.77 15.03
CA HIS A 270 -2.11 -3.09 14.82
C HIS A 270 -1.95 -3.51 13.36
N GLU A 271 -2.16 -4.81 13.10
CA GLU A 271 -2.14 -5.37 11.76
C GLU A 271 -3.35 -6.28 11.52
N LEU A 272 -3.84 -6.28 10.28
CA LEU A 272 -4.79 -7.25 9.74
C LEU A 272 -4.16 -7.96 8.55
N ALA A 273 -4.09 -9.28 8.59
CA ALA A 273 -3.60 -10.12 7.49
C ALA A 273 -4.71 -11.01 6.94
N PRO A 274 -5.13 -10.83 5.67
CA PRO A 274 -6.09 -11.69 5.01
C PRO A 274 -5.42 -12.94 4.42
N VAL A 275 -6.21 -13.97 4.14
CA VAL A 275 -5.80 -15.04 3.24
C VAL A 275 -5.69 -14.47 1.82
N PHE A 276 -4.71 -14.92 1.07
CA PHE A 276 -4.49 -14.49 -0.31
C PHE A 276 -5.67 -14.86 -1.25
N THR A 277 -5.86 -14.05 -2.28
CA THR A 277 -6.77 -14.31 -3.41
C THR A 277 -6.13 -13.84 -4.71
N THR A 278 -6.86 -13.91 -5.83
CA THR A 278 -6.35 -13.42 -7.11
C THR A 278 -6.05 -11.92 -7.05
N GLY A 279 -4.98 -11.49 -7.73
CA GLY A 279 -4.46 -10.12 -7.60
C GLY A 279 -5.47 -9.01 -7.84
N ASN A 280 -6.41 -9.18 -8.79
CA ASN A 280 -7.47 -8.21 -9.03
C ASN A 280 -8.45 -8.12 -7.84
N ILE A 281 -8.93 -9.26 -7.36
CA ILE A 281 -9.85 -9.32 -6.21
C ILE A 281 -9.13 -8.82 -4.95
N ALA A 282 -7.87 -9.22 -4.72
CA ALA A 282 -7.07 -8.75 -3.59
C ALA A 282 -6.92 -7.23 -3.57
N ALA A 283 -6.73 -6.61 -4.74
CA ALA A 283 -6.62 -5.16 -4.85
C ALA A 283 -7.93 -4.45 -4.49
N ASP A 284 -9.06 -4.91 -4.99
CA ASP A 284 -10.37 -4.37 -4.63
C ASP A 284 -10.67 -4.59 -3.14
N GLN A 285 -10.44 -5.80 -2.63
CA GLN A 285 -10.65 -6.13 -1.22
C GLN A 285 -9.78 -5.30 -0.29
N ASN A 286 -8.52 -5.01 -0.66
CA ASN A 286 -7.66 -4.15 0.16
C ASN A 286 -8.14 -2.69 0.20
N GLN A 287 -8.59 -2.14 -0.94
CA GLN A 287 -9.20 -0.81 -0.97
C GLN A 287 -10.45 -0.75 -0.06
N LEU A 288 -11.29 -1.78 -0.15
CA LEU A 288 -12.48 -1.92 0.68
C LEU A 288 -12.12 -2.06 2.16
N THR A 289 -11.11 -2.88 2.49
CA THR A 289 -10.62 -3.05 3.86
C THR A 289 -10.18 -1.72 4.48
N MET A 290 -9.40 -0.91 3.75
CA MET A 290 -8.96 0.40 4.24
C MET A 290 -10.15 1.33 4.55
N GLU A 291 -11.17 1.34 3.72
CA GLU A 291 -12.38 2.14 3.93
C GLU A 291 -13.19 1.63 5.13
N ILE A 292 -13.41 0.33 5.23
CA ILE A 292 -14.18 -0.28 6.32
C ILE A 292 -13.48 -0.11 7.67
N MET A 293 -12.16 -0.24 7.74
CA MET A 293 -11.37 0.04 8.95
C MET A 293 -11.66 1.43 9.51
N GLN A 294 -11.67 2.45 8.65
CA GLN A 294 -11.95 3.83 9.07
C GLN A 294 -13.39 3.99 9.57
N LYS A 295 -14.36 3.38 8.90
CA LYS A 295 -15.78 3.42 9.28
C LYS A 295 -16.05 2.70 10.59
N VAL A 296 -15.50 1.51 10.77
CA VAL A 296 -15.66 0.74 12.01
C VAL A 296 -14.97 1.44 13.19
N ALA A 297 -13.75 1.97 12.99
CA ALA A 297 -13.07 2.75 14.02
C ALA A 297 -13.94 3.92 14.51
N ALA A 298 -14.59 4.64 13.60
CA ALA A 298 -15.47 5.75 13.94
C ALA A 298 -16.68 5.29 14.80
N ARG A 299 -17.26 4.12 14.53
CA ARG A 299 -18.34 3.52 15.35
C ARG A 299 -17.89 3.26 16.80
N HIS A 300 -16.60 2.92 16.99
CA HIS A 300 -15.99 2.67 18.30
C HIS A 300 -15.41 3.95 18.96
N GLY A 301 -15.68 5.14 18.41
CA GLY A 301 -15.16 6.41 18.92
C GLY A 301 -13.63 6.51 18.78
N MET A 302 -13.06 5.85 17.78
CA MET A 302 -11.65 5.86 17.40
C MET A 302 -11.46 6.36 15.97
N VAL A 303 -10.24 6.66 15.62
CA VAL A 303 -9.82 6.99 14.25
C VAL A 303 -8.72 6.02 13.83
N CYS A 304 -8.91 5.37 12.69
CA CYS A 304 -7.91 4.53 12.06
C CYS A 304 -7.01 5.37 11.16
N LEU A 305 -5.71 5.44 11.49
CA LEU A 305 -4.70 6.14 10.71
C LEU A 305 -4.00 5.15 9.79
N LEU A 306 -4.06 5.42 8.50
CA LEU A 306 -3.42 4.63 7.44
C LEU A 306 -2.17 5.31 6.87
N HIS A 307 -1.77 6.46 7.42
CA HIS A 307 -0.52 7.12 7.01
C HIS A 307 0.69 6.25 7.36
N GLU A 308 1.72 6.26 6.52
CA GLU A 308 2.93 5.43 6.65
C GLU A 308 3.77 5.78 7.89
N LYS A 309 3.74 7.04 8.34
CA LYS A 309 4.49 7.51 9.51
C LYS A 309 3.69 8.56 10.29
N PRO A 310 2.61 8.16 11.00
CA PRO A 310 1.77 9.11 11.74
C PRO A 310 2.53 9.75 12.91
N PHE A 311 3.50 9.02 13.48
CA PHE A 311 4.28 9.46 14.63
C PHE A 311 5.78 9.28 14.37
N ALA A 312 6.56 10.34 14.59
CA ALA A 312 8.01 10.24 14.50
C ALA A 312 8.60 9.48 15.70
N GLY A 313 9.71 8.75 15.48
CA GLY A 313 10.44 8.08 16.55
C GLY A 313 9.88 6.71 16.98
N VAL A 314 8.78 6.26 16.40
CA VAL A 314 8.25 4.89 16.56
C VAL A 314 8.08 4.24 15.18
N ASN A 315 7.78 2.93 15.12
CA ASN A 315 7.55 2.24 13.85
C ASN A 315 6.49 2.95 13.00
N GLY A 316 6.68 2.92 11.70
CA GLY A 316 5.68 3.30 10.73
C GLY A 316 4.83 2.12 10.30
N SER A 317 3.76 2.38 9.55
CA SER A 317 2.87 1.36 9.01
C SER A 317 3.14 1.08 7.54
N GLY A 318 3.31 -0.19 7.24
CA GLY A 318 3.49 -0.72 5.90
C GLY A 318 2.32 -1.57 5.45
N LYS A 319 2.54 -2.19 4.29
CA LYS A 319 1.65 -3.17 3.69
C LYS A 319 2.51 -4.20 2.98
N HIS A 320 2.72 -5.35 3.64
CA HIS A 320 3.49 -6.41 3.01
C HIS A 320 2.67 -7.07 1.90
N ASN A 321 3.14 -6.94 0.67
CA ASN A 321 2.46 -7.51 -0.50
C ASN A 321 3.00 -8.91 -0.77
N ASN A 322 2.33 -9.93 -0.21
CA ASN A 322 2.62 -11.33 -0.51
C ASN A 322 2.13 -11.66 -1.92
N TRP A 323 3.03 -12.13 -2.79
CA TRP A 323 2.78 -12.36 -4.20
C TRP A 323 3.28 -13.74 -4.64
N SER A 324 2.45 -14.47 -5.38
CA SER A 324 2.81 -15.76 -5.99
C SER A 324 2.09 -15.96 -7.32
N LEU A 325 2.37 -17.08 -8.00
CA LEU A 325 1.78 -17.48 -9.26
C LEU A 325 1.07 -18.84 -9.12
N THR A 326 -0.20 -18.90 -9.50
CA THR A 326 -0.98 -20.13 -9.41
C THR A 326 -1.68 -20.43 -10.72
N THR A 327 -1.66 -21.69 -11.15
CA THR A 327 -2.37 -22.17 -12.32
C THR A 327 -3.86 -22.36 -12.04
N ASN A 328 -4.68 -22.47 -13.10
CA ASN A 328 -6.10 -22.87 -12.96
C ASN A 328 -6.28 -24.29 -12.40
N THR A 329 -5.24 -25.12 -12.40
CA THR A 329 -5.24 -26.47 -11.81
C THR A 329 -4.84 -26.46 -10.32
N GLY A 330 -4.51 -25.29 -9.76
CA GLY A 330 -4.13 -25.12 -8.35
C GLY A 330 -2.64 -25.30 -8.06
N MET A 331 -1.80 -25.48 -9.06
CA MET A 331 -0.34 -25.57 -8.90
C MET A 331 0.23 -24.18 -8.60
N ASN A 332 1.00 -24.02 -7.51
CA ASN A 332 1.80 -22.84 -7.25
C ASN A 332 3.16 -22.97 -7.94
N LEU A 333 3.48 -22.05 -8.84
CA LEU A 333 4.71 -22.07 -9.65
C LEU A 333 5.97 -21.66 -8.88
N LEU A 334 5.81 -21.11 -7.69
CA LEU A 334 6.89 -20.77 -6.76
C LEU A 334 6.97 -21.76 -5.58
N GLU A 335 6.33 -22.93 -5.68
CA GLU A 335 6.45 -23.99 -4.70
C GLU A 335 7.72 -24.82 -4.98
N PRO A 336 8.73 -24.77 -4.09
CA PRO A 336 9.99 -25.48 -4.30
C PRO A 336 9.85 -27.01 -4.22
N GLY A 337 8.85 -27.51 -3.50
CA GLY A 337 8.66 -28.93 -3.24
C GLY A 337 9.65 -29.48 -2.21
N GLU A 338 9.77 -30.81 -2.15
CA GLU A 338 10.66 -31.49 -1.21
C GLU A 338 12.14 -31.46 -1.63
N THR A 339 12.40 -31.38 -2.94
CA THR A 339 13.74 -31.34 -3.55
C THR A 339 13.88 -30.11 -4.47
N PRO A 340 14.06 -28.91 -3.90
CA PRO A 340 14.10 -27.65 -4.67
C PRO A 340 15.20 -27.64 -5.78
N ALA A 341 16.33 -28.30 -5.52
CA ALA A 341 17.44 -28.37 -6.47
C ALA A 341 17.12 -29.17 -7.75
N GLU A 342 16.16 -30.11 -7.68
CA GLU A 342 15.73 -30.94 -8.79
C GLU A 342 14.47 -30.38 -9.49
N ASN A 343 13.82 -29.37 -8.89
CA ASN A 343 12.61 -28.76 -9.44
C ASN A 343 12.97 -27.65 -10.45
N ALA A 344 13.30 -28.07 -11.67
CA ALA A 344 13.74 -27.16 -12.73
C ALA A 344 12.66 -26.10 -13.10
N GLN A 345 11.38 -26.47 -13.05
CA GLN A 345 10.27 -25.53 -13.27
C GLN A 345 10.26 -24.43 -12.22
N PHE A 346 10.32 -24.79 -10.93
CA PHE A 346 10.42 -23.82 -9.83
C PHE A 346 11.64 -22.92 -10.02
N LEU A 347 12.81 -23.48 -10.29
CA LEU A 347 14.06 -22.73 -10.48
C LEU A 347 13.95 -21.74 -11.63
N LEU A 348 13.28 -22.10 -12.73
CA LEU A 348 13.09 -21.17 -13.86
C LEU A 348 12.16 -20.01 -13.48
N PHE A 349 11.04 -20.27 -12.81
CA PHE A 349 10.14 -19.20 -12.34
C PHE A 349 10.81 -18.32 -11.27
N LEU A 350 11.59 -18.91 -10.38
CA LEU A 350 12.42 -18.17 -9.42
C LEU A 350 13.41 -17.24 -10.13
N CYS A 351 14.12 -17.74 -11.15
CA CYS A 351 15.04 -16.96 -11.97
C CYS A 351 14.33 -15.83 -12.72
N ALA A 352 13.10 -16.04 -13.18
CA ALA A 352 12.30 -14.99 -13.81
C ALA A 352 12.01 -13.83 -12.85
N VAL A 353 11.71 -14.13 -11.60
CA VAL A 353 11.51 -13.11 -10.56
C VAL A 353 12.83 -12.41 -10.22
N ILE A 354 13.94 -13.15 -10.07
CA ILE A 354 15.26 -12.57 -9.78
C ILE A 354 15.66 -11.59 -10.89
N GLN A 355 15.54 -11.98 -12.15
CA GLN A 355 15.84 -11.11 -13.30
C GLN A 355 14.90 -9.89 -13.32
N ALA A 356 13.62 -10.08 -13.12
CA ALA A 356 12.61 -9.01 -13.11
C ALA A 356 12.92 -7.94 -12.06
N VAL A 357 13.25 -8.38 -10.84
CA VAL A 357 13.56 -7.48 -9.73
C VAL A 357 14.87 -6.73 -9.97
N ASP A 358 15.89 -7.38 -10.50
CA ASP A 358 17.16 -6.75 -10.81
C ASP A 358 17.06 -5.74 -11.96
N ASP A 359 16.43 -6.13 -13.08
CA ASP A 359 16.33 -5.27 -14.25
C ASP A 359 15.41 -4.06 -14.03
N TYR A 360 14.38 -4.20 -13.17
CA TYR A 360 13.33 -3.18 -12.94
C TYR A 360 13.24 -2.73 -11.48
N GLN A 361 14.34 -2.77 -10.72
CA GLN A 361 14.42 -2.29 -9.34
C GLN A 361 13.97 -0.83 -9.20
N ASP A 362 14.25 0.01 -10.20
CA ASP A 362 13.80 1.40 -10.29
C ASP A 362 12.26 1.51 -10.30
N MET A 363 11.60 0.69 -11.13
CA MET A 363 10.13 0.68 -11.21
C MET A 363 9.49 0.10 -9.94
N LEU A 364 10.09 -0.90 -9.30
CA LEU A 364 9.64 -1.40 -8.00
C LEU A 364 9.77 -0.33 -6.93
N ARG A 365 10.87 0.42 -6.89
CA ARG A 365 11.01 1.56 -5.97
C ARG A 365 9.98 2.67 -6.25
N ILE A 366 9.70 2.97 -7.52
CA ILE A 366 8.68 3.95 -7.92
C ILE A 366 7.29 3.49 -7.50
N SER A 367 6.98 2.20 -7.59
CA SER A 367 5.64 1.67 -7.24
C SER A 367 5.24 1.92 -5.79
N VAL A 368 6.21 2.20 -4.93
CA VAL A 368 6.03 2.49 -3.51
C VAL A 368 6.39 3.94 -3.13
N ALA A 369 6.68 4.78 -4.13
CA ALA A 369 7.12 6.15 -3.91
C ALA A 369 5.95 7.08 -3.56
N SER A 370 6.03 7.73 -2.42
CA SER A 370 5.14 8.80 -1.99
C SER A 370 5.83 9.66 -0.92
N ALA A 371 5.36 10.89 -0.73
CA ALA A 371 5.87 11.76 0.34
C ALA A 371 5.75 11.07 1.72
N ALA A 372 4.65 10.39 1.97
CA ALA A 372 4.39 9.68 3.22
C ALA A 372 5.35 8.49 3.43
N ASN A 373 5.58 7.67 2.38
CA ASN A 373 6.46 6.51 2.47
C ASN A 373 7.95 6.88 2.52
N ASP A 374 8.33 8.05 2.00
CA ASP A 374 9.70 8.58 2.15
C ASP A 374 10.08 8.83 3.62
N HIS A 375 9.08 9.06 4.50
CA HIS A 375 9.30 9.16 5.96
C HIS A 375 9.48 7.81 6.65
N ARG A 376 9.00 6.73 6.05
CA ARG A 376 9.00 5.39 6.62
C ARG A 376 10.22 4.58 6.20
N LEU A 377 10.60 4.59 4.92
CA LEU A 377 11.66 3.73 4.38
C LEU A 377 13.02 3.98 5.05
N GLY A 378 13.70 2.89 5.41
CA GLY A 378 15.03 2.92 6.03
C GLY A 378 15.03 3.24 7.53
N ALA A 379 13.88 3.22 8.20
CA ALA A 379 13.77 3.50 9.64
C ALA A 379 12.77 2.56 10.31
N ASN A 380 13.10 2.10 11.53
CA ASN A 380 12.18 1.35 12.42
C ASN A 380 11.43 0.23 11.68
N GLU A 381 12.11 -0.86 11.34
CA GLU A 381 11.60 -2.07 10.67
C GLU A 381 11.19 -1.90 9.20
N ALA A 382 11.11 -0.70 8.65
CA ALA A 382 10.90 -0.51 7.23
C ALA A 382 12.19 -0.79 6.44
N PRO A 383 12.12 -1.50 5.30
CA PRO A 383 13.31 -1.78 4.50
C PRO A 383 13.94 -0.50 3.94
N PRO A 384 15.26 -0.54 3.60
CA PRO A 384 15.92 0.59 2.96
C PRO A 384 15.39 0.84 1.55
N ALA A 385 15.72 2.01 0.98
CA ALA A 385 15.31 2.38 -0.38
C ALA A 385 15.97 1.55 -1.49
N VAL A 386 17.06 0.86 -1.19
CA VAL A 386 17.72 -0.09 -2.11
C VAL A 386 16.89 -1.35 -2.20
N VAL A 387 16.44 -1.69 -3.41
CA VAL A 387 15.75 -2.95 -3.67
C VAL A 387 16.78 -4.08 -3.72
N SER A 388 16.63 -5.07 -2.83
CA SER A 388 17.40 -6.32 -2.82
C SER A 388 16.47 -7.49 -2.53
N MET A 389 16.91 -8.71 -2.84
CA MET A 389 16.14 -9.93 -2.64
C MET A 389 16.81 -10.84 -1.62
N TYR A 390 15.96 -11.38 -0.73
CA TYR A 390 16.33 -12.47 0.17
C TYR A 390 15.66 -13.75 -0.32
N VAL A 391 16.42 -14.84 -0.46
CA VAL A 391 15.89 -16.14 -0.93
C VAL A 391 16.06 -17.26 0.11
N GLY A 392 16.74 -16.97 1.20
CA GLY A 392 17.07 -17.95 2.26
C GLY A 392 18.30 -18.77 1.94
N ASP A 393 18.91 -19.33 3.00
CA ASP A 393 20.22 -19.98 2.91
C ASP A 393 20.21 -21.24 2.03
N GLU A 394 19.15 -22.03 2.08
CA GLU A 394 19.02 -23.25 1.28
C GLU A 394 18.94 -22.93 -0.21
N ILE A 395 18.04 -22.02 -0.60
CA ILE A 395 17.90 -21.63 -2.00
C ILE A 395 19.17 -20.93 -2.48
N GLU A 396 19.78 -20.04 -1.70
CA GLU A 396 21.05 -19.39 -2.08
C GLU A 396 22.14 -20.42 -2.33
N SER A 397 22.26 -21.44 -1.47
CA SER A 397 23.23 -22.54 -1.64
C SER A 397 23.00 -23.34 -2.92
N ILE A 398 21.72 -23.58 -3.30
CA ILE A 398 21.35 -24.22 -4.56
C ILE A 398 21.77 -23.35 -5.75
N LEU A 399 21.43 -22.05 -5.70
CA LEU A 399 21.79 -21.11 -6.77
C LEU A 399 23.31 -20.98 -6.93
N ASP A 400 24.07 -21.01 -5.84
CA ASP A 400 25.52 -21.00 -5.84
C ASP A 400 26.11 -22.28 -6.46
N ALA A 401 25.54 -23.43 -6.14
CA ALA A 401 25.94 -24.71 -6.74
C ALA A 401 25.75 -24.69 -8.27
N ILE A 402 24.62 -24.15 -8.74
CA ILE A 402 24.31 -24.01 -10.18
C ILE A 402 25.33 -23.07 -10.87
N VAL A 403 25.62 -21.91 -10.28
CA VAL A 403 26.57 -20.94 -10.84
C VAL A 403 27.96 -21.54 -10.94
N ASN A 404 28.41 -22.26 -9.88
CA ASN A 404 29.77 -22.81 -9.78
C ASN A 404 29.92 -24.22 -10.41
N GLU A 405 28.81 -24.78 -10.94
CA GLU A 405 28.78 -26.15 -11.50
C GLU A 405 29.27 -27.21 -10.49
N THR A 406 28.89 -27.04 -9.22
CA THR A 406 29.22 -27.97 -8.14
C THR A 406 27.99 -28.76 -7.69
N PRO A 407 28.16 -30.02 -7.25
CA PRO A 407 27.05 -30.77 -6.71
C PRO A 407 26.45 -30.10 -5.46
N TYR A 408 25.14 -29.99 -5.38
CA TYR A 408 24.45 -29.59 -4.16
C TYR A 408 24.38 -30.77 -3.18
N ALA A 409 24.92 -30.59 -1.98
CA ALA A 409 25.05 -31.68 -1.01
C ALA A 409 23.77 -31.94 -0.16
N GLY A 410 22.72 -31.13 -0.35
CA GLY A 410 21.52 -31.16 0.47
C GLY A 410 21.75 -30.58 1.88
N GLN A 411 20.68 -30.07 2.52
CA GLN A 411 20.69 -29.74 3.95
C GLN A 411 19.82 -30.75 4.70
N GLU A 412 20.38 -31.40 5.74
CA GLU A 412 19.56 -32.24 6.64
C GLU A 412 18.61 -31.36 7.45
N LYS A 413 17.31 -31.67 7.39
CA LYS A 413 16.30 -30.97 8.20
C LYS A 413 16.53 -31.32 9.69
N GLU A 414 17.10 -30.40 10.45
CA GLU A 414 17.25 -30.54 11.88
C GLU A 414 15.90 -30.51 12.60
N LEU A 415 15.70 -31.45 13.52
CA LEU A 415 14.57 -31.38 14.46
C LEU A 415 14.89 -30.39 15.59
N LEU A 416 14.07 -29.36 15.71
CA LEU A 416 14.17 -28.41 16.80
C LEU A 416 13.87 -29.10 18.14
N LYS A 417 14.87 -29.13 19.04
CA LYS A 417 14.75 -29.69 20.38
C LYS A 417 14.71 -28.54 21.38
N ILE A 418 13.53 -28.22 21.89
CA ILE A 418 13.35 -27.15 22.88
C ILE A 418 13.82 -27.55 24.26
N GLY A 419 14.20 -28.84 24.45
CA GLY A 419 14.78 -29.34 25.71
C GLY A 419 13.76 -29.71 26.80
N VAL A 420 12.48 -29.63 26.53
CA VAL A 420 11.38 -29.98 27.43
C VAL A 420 10.62 -31.18 26.90
N HIS A 421 10.41 -32.21 27.73
CA HIS A 421 9.78 -33.47 27.31
C HIS A 421 8.32 -33.32 26.86
N ALA A 422 7.60 -32.35 27.42
CA ALA A 422 6.18 -32.13 27.12
C ALA A 422 5.93 -31.34 25.82
N LEU A 423 6.97 -30.76 25.22
CA LEU A 423 6.84 -29.97 24.01
C LEU A 423 7.03 -30.84 22.77
N PRO A 424 6.18 -30.66 21.71
CA PRO A 424 6.33 -31.39 20.47
C PRO A 424 7.66 -31.04 19.77
N ARG A 425 8.24 -32.04 19.13
CA ARG A 425 9.39 -31.85 18.25
C ARG A 425 8.89 -31.59 16.85
N PHE A 426 9.42 -30.59 16.18
CA PHE A 426 9.07 -30.26 14.80
C PHE A 426 10.35 -29.97 14.00
N PRO A 427 10.30 -30.16 12.66
CA PRO A 427 11.40 -29.79 11.80
C PRO A 427 11.65 -28.28 11.92
N LYS A 428 12.93 -27.90 12.03
CA LYS A 428 13.34 -26.50 11.88
C LYS A 428 13.14 -26.10 10.43
N ASP A 429 12.52 -24.93 10.19
CA ASP A 429 12.49 -24.35 8.85
C ASP A 429 13.93 -24.07 8.38
N THR A 430 14.19 -24.36 7.12
CA THR A 430 15.52 -24.16 6.52
C THR A 430 15.82 -22.70 6.24
N THR A 431 14.80 -21.83 6.34
CA THR A 431 14.92 -20.39 6.09
C THR A 431 14.28 -19.60 7.21
N ASP A 432 14.99 -18.57 7.72
CA ASP A 432 14.40 -17.53 8.55
C ASP A 432 13.93 -16.38 7.66
N ARG A 433 13.00 -15.55 8.18
CA ARG A 433 12.56 -14.33 7.51
C ARG A 433 13.58 -13.22 7.74
N ASN A 434 14.16 -12.66 6.67
CA ASN A 434 15.00 -11.48 6.82
C ASN A 434 14.11 -10.23 6.93
N ARG A 435 13.91 -9.74 8.14
CA ARG A 435 13.08 -8.56 8.46
C ARG A 435 13.53 -7.28 7.75
N THR A 436 14.79 -7.21 7.32
CA THR A 436 15.37 -6.02 6.69
C THR A 436 15.34 -6.07 5.17
N SER A 437 14.98 -7.22 4.57
CA SER A 437 14.92 -7.36 3.12
C SER A 437 13.69 -6.68 2.53
N PRO A 438 13.84 -5.87 1.49
CA PRO A 438 12.71 -5.28 0.77
C PRO A 438 11.84 -6.29 0.02
N PHE A 439 12.44 -7.39 -0.44
CA PHE A 439 11.77 -8.41 -1.24
C PHE A 439 12.28 -9.79 -0.82
N ALA A 440 11.46 -10.53 -0.08
CA ALA A 440 11.87 -11.78 0.56
C ALA A 440 11.07 -12.97 0.03
N PHE A 441 11.75 -14.08 -0.29
CA PHE A 441 11.12 -15.37 -0.56
C PHE A 441 10.76 -16.05 0.76
N THR A 442 9.49 -16.39 0.94
CA THR A 442 8.96 -16.95 2.20
C THR A 442 8.32 -18.33 2.00
N GLY A 443 9.06 -19.23 1.36
CA GLY A 443 8.70 -20.63 1.16
C GLY A 443 8.03 -20.94 -0.18
N ASN A 444 6.97 -20.25 -0.57
CA ASN A 444 6.27 -20.46 -1.85
C ASN A 444 5.68 -19.18 -2.43
N LYS A 445 6.15 -18.04 -1.95
CA LYS A 445 5.73 -16.70 -2.38
C LYS A 445 6.83 -15.69 -2.07
N PHE A 446 6.73 -14.53 -2.68
CA PHE A 446 7.54 -13.37 -2.34
C PHE A 446 6.73 -12.37 -1.52
N GLU A 447 7.37 -11.80 -0.54
CA GLU A 447 6.86 -10.73 0.31
C GLU A 447 7.57 -9.42 -0.05
N PHE A 448 6.86 -8.49 -0.67
CA PHE A 448 7.37 -7.15 -0.95
C PHE A 448 7.00 -6.21 0.19
N ARG A 449 7.99 -5.76 0.96
CA ARG A 449 7.84 -5.10 2.26
C ARG A 449 7.89 -3.57 2.19
N MET A 450 8.25 -3.02 1.06
CA MET A 450 8.39 -1.57 0.87
C MET A 450 7.06 -0.79 0.78
N PRO A 451 5.91 -1.37 0.37
CA PRO A 451 4.67 -0.61 0.25
C PRO A 451 4.25 0.05 1.55
N GLY A 452 3.79 1.29 1.45
CA GLY A 452 3.20 2.03 2.56
C GLY A 452 1.76 1.61 2.84
N SER A 453 1.32 1.81 4.08
CA SER A 453 0.00 1.41 4.58
C SER A 453 -1.16 2.03 3.79
N SER A 454 -1.05 3.28 3.34
CA SER A 454 -2.10 3.96 2.56
C SER A 454 -2.10 3.63 1.07
N ALA A 455 -1.04 2.93 0.57
CA ALA A 455 -0.89 2.66 -0.85
C ALA A 455 -1.93 1.67 -1.38
N SER A 456 -2.38 1.86 -2.62
CA SER A 456 -3.06 0.80 -3.36
C SER A 456 -2.04 -0.23 -3.85
N ILE A 457 -2.32 -1.51 -3.62
CA ILE A 457 -1.46 -2.58 -4.11
C ILE A 457 -1.52 -2.77 -5.63
N SER A 458 -2.46 -2.13 -6.32
CA SER A 458 -2.58 -2.24 -7.79
C SER A 458 -1.31 -1.81 -8.51
N GLY A 459 -0.75 -0.63 -8.18
CA GLY A 459 0.47 -0.12 -8.82
C GLY A 459 1.68 -1.04 -8.64
N ILE A 460 1.82 -1.61 -7.44
CA ILE A 460 2.88 -2.55 -7.09
C ILE A 460 2.79 -3.81 -7.94
N ASN A 461 1.59 -4.39 -8.00
CA ASN A 461 1.34 -5.61 -8.76
C ASN A 461 1.42 -5.37 -10.27
N VAL A 462 1.05 -4.18 -10.78
CA VAL A 462 1.27 -3.78 -12.18
C VAL A 462 2.74 -3.90 -12.55
N VAL A 463 3.62 -3.32 -11.73
CA VAL A 463 5.07 -3.33 -11.99
C VAL A 463 5.62 -4.75 -11.93
N LEU A 464 5.31 -5.47 -10.84
CA LEU A 464 5.83 -6.82 -10.63
C LEU A 464 5.36 -7.79 -11.71
N ASN A 465 4.06 -7.79 -12.03
CA ASN A 465 3.50 -8.65 -13.08
C ASN A 465 4.13 -8.37 -14.45
N THR A 466 4.32 -7.10 -14.80
CA THR A 466 4.87 -6.73 -16.12
C THR A 466 6.35 -7.07 -16.24
N ALA A 467 7.13 -6.83 -15.18
CA ALA A 467 8.55 -7.16 -15.14
C ALA A 467 8.77 -8.69 -15.22
N VAL A 468 7.98 -9.47 -14.49
CA VAL A 468 8.05 -10.94 -14.56
C VAL A 468 7.56 -11.46 -15.91
N ALA A 469 6.53 -10.84 -16.51
CA ALA A 469 6.10 -11.19 -17.87
C ALA A 469 7.22 -10.99 -18.90
N GLU A 470 8.00 -9.92 -18.79
CA GLU A 470 9.16 -9.67 -19.66
C GLU A 470 10.22 -10.75 -19.52
N SER A 471 10.59 -11.14 -18.30
CA SER A 471 11.54 -12.21 -18.06
C SER A 471 11.05 -13.56 -18.63
N LEU A 472 9.78 -13.88 -18.39
CA LEU A 472 9.16 -15.11 -18.91
C LEU A 472 9.08 -15.13 -20.44
N GLU A 473 8.82 -13.96 -21.08
CA GLU A 473 8.85 -13.86 -22.54
C GLU A 473 10.25 -14.18 -23.09
N GLN A 474 11.29 -13.58 -22.51
CA GLN A 474 12.68 -13.83 -22.91
C GLN A 474 13.04 -15.31 -22.71
N PHE A 475 12.56 -15.95 -21.64
CA PHE A 475 12.82 -17.37 -21.38
C PHE A 475 12.07 -18.27 -22.36
N ALA A 476 10.80 -17.97 -22.64
CA ALA A 476 10.05 -18.68 -23.65
C ALA A 476 10.71 -18.58 -25.03
N ASP A 477 11.09 -17.37 -25.46
CA ASP A 477 11.76 -17.14 -26.73
C ASP A 477 13.10 -17.93 -26.85
N ALA A 478 13.82 -18.10 -25.74
CA ALA A 478 15.09 -18.84 -25.71
C ALA A 478 14.88 -20.36 -25.74
N LEU A 479 13.80 -20.86 -25.17
CA LEU A 479 13.54 -22.32 -24.99
C LEU A 479 12.60 -22.91 -26.05
N GLU A 480 11.74 -22.11 -26.67
CA GLU A 480 10.85 -22.56 -27.75
C GLU A 480 11.67 -23.03 -28.95
N GLY A 481 11.43 -24.26 -29.39
CA GLY A 481 12.16 -24.87 -30.50
C GLY A 481 13.54 -25.42 -30.16
N SER A 482 13.90 -25.48 -28.86
CA SER A 482 15.11 -26.18 -28.40
C SER A 482 15.13 -27.64 -28.87
N LYS A 483 16.33 -28.13 -29.21
CA LYS A 483 16.56 -29.52 -29.58
C LYS A 483 16.97 -30.38 -28.38
N ASP A 484 17.48 -29.76 -27.34
CA ASP A 484 17.84 -30.37 -26.06
C ASP A 484 17.37 -29.46 -24.94
N PHE A 485 16.08 -29.59 -24.64
CA PHE A 485 15.40 -28.70 -23.70
C PHE A 485 16.08 -28.68 -22.32
N GLU A 486 16.53 -29.81 -21.82
CA GLU A 486 17.14 -29.92 -20.50
C GLU A 486 18.49 -29.17 -20.43
N ALA A 487 19.35 -29.37 -21.44
CA ALA A 487 20.63 -28.68 -21.53
C ALA A 487 20.46 -27.17 -21.71
N ASP A 488 19.55 -26.74 -22.60
CA ASP A 488 19.29 -25.32 -22.84
C ASP A 488 18.65 -24.63 -21.61
N LEU A 489 17.77 -25.33 -20.89
CA LEU A 489 17.17 -24.86 -19.64
C LEU A 489 18.22 -24.64 -18.55
N GLN A 490 19.12 -25.62 -18.33
CA GLN A 490 20.20 -25.48 -17.36
C GLN A 490 21.15 -24.34 -17.72
N ALA A 491 21.51 -24.20 -19.00
CA ALA A 491 22.35 -23.11 -19.48
C ALA A 491 21.67 -21.76 -19.29
N LEU A 492 20.36 -21.64 -19.55
CA LEU A 492 19.58 -20.43 -19.34
C LEU A 492 19.56 -20.04 -17.86
N ILE A 493 19.15 -20.95 -16.97
CA ILE A 493 19.10 -20.71 -15.53
C ILE A 493 20.46 -20.21 -15.03
N ARG A 494 21.54 -20.90 -15.40
CA ARG A 494 22.90 -20.51 -15.01
C ARG A 494 23.28 -19.12 -15.54
N SER A 495 22.98 -18.82 -16.79
CA SER A 495 23.31 -17.51 -17.40
C SER A 495 22.56 -16.36 -16.71
N VAL A 496 21.30 -16.55 -16.37
CA VAL A 496 20.47 -15.60 -15.63
C VAL A 496 21.05 -15.33 -14.24
N LEU A 497 21.41 -16.39 -13.53
CA LEU A 497 21.99 -16.27 -12.19
C LEU A 497 23.33 -15.55 -12.19
N ILE A 498 24.24 -15.85 -13.14
CA ILE A 498 25.52 -15.15 -13.27
C ILE A 498 25.30 -13.64 -13.46
N LYS A 499 24.31 -13.25 -14.24
CA LYS A 499 24.04 -11.85 -14.57
C LYS A 499 23.31 -11.10 -13.45
N HIS A 500 22.32 -11.74 -12.81
CA HIS A 500 21.36 -11.06 -11.93
C HIS A 500 21.54 -11.38 -10.44
N LYS A 501 22.47 -12.29 -10.07
CA LYS A 501 22.73 -12.63 -8.67
C LYS A 501 23.11 -11.42 -7.80
N ARG A 502 23.56 -10.32 -8.41
CA ARG A 502 23.94 -9.08 -7.71
C ARG A 502 22.81 -8.51 -6.83
N ILE A 503 21.53 -8.84 -7.16
CA ILE A 503 20.36 -8.36 -6.41
C ILE A 503 20.13 -9.15 -5.10
N LEU A 504 20.70 -10.36 -4.99
CA LEU A 504 20.55 -11.24 -3.84
C LEU A 504 21.39 -10.74 -2.66
N PHE A 505 20.75 -10.63 -1.49
CA PHE A 505 21.41 -10.23 -0.25
C PHE A 505 20.72 -10.85 0.97
N ASN A 506 21.44 -11.67 1.72
CA ASN A 506 20.97 -12.37 2.91
C ASN A 506 21.46 -11.74 4.23
N GLY A 507 22.04 -10.53 4.18
CA GLY A 507 22.58 -9.84 5.35
C GLY A 507 21.59 -8.83 5.97
N ASN A 508 22.12 -8.02 6.90
CA ASN A 508 21.40 -6.92 7.52
C ASN A 508 21.30 -5.70 6.58
N GLY A 509 20.09 -5.45 6.05
CA GLY A 509 19.83 -4.34 5.13
C GLY A 509 19.95 -2.94 5.75
N TYR A 510 20.01 -2.83 7.08
CA TYR A 510 20.20 -1.55 7.78
C TYR A 510 21.66 -1.16 7.99
N ASP A 511 22.61 -2.05 7.66
CA ASP A 511 24.02 -1.78 7.81
C ASP A 511 24.50 -0.78 6.74
N ASP A 512 25.22 0.25 7.15
CA ASP A 512 25.83 1.21 6.21
C ASP A 512 26.81 0.51 5.24
N ALA A 513 27.45 -0.59 5.66
CA ALA A 513 28.29 -1.41 4.81
C ALA A 513 27.49 -2.03 3.66
N TRP A 514 26.21 -2.35 3.86
CA TRP A 514 25.34 -2.83 2.79
C TRP A 514 25.08 -1.74 1.74
N LEU A 515 24.83 -0.50 2.16
CA LEU A 515 24.60 0.58 1.19
C LEU A 515 25.81 0.80 0.29
N ALA A 516 27.02 0.75 0.84
CA ALA A 516 28.27 0.83 0.07
C ALA A 516 28.45 -0.37 -0.87
N GLU A 517 28.12 -1.57 -0.41
CA GLU A 517 28.14 -2.81 -1.22
C GLU A 517 27.11 -2.76 -2.34
N ALA A 518 25.89 -2.30 -2.08
CA ALA A 518 24.84 -2.16 -3.07
C ALA A 518 25.24 -1.20 -4.20
N GLU A 519 25.86 -0.07 -3.86
CA GLU A 519 26.40 0.88 -4.84
C GLU A 519 27.50 0.23 -5.68
N ARG A 520 28.43 -0.52 -5.06
CA ARG A 520 29.49 -1.27 -5.76
C ARG A 520 28.93 -2.32 -6.72
N ARG A 521 27.80 -2.95 -6.36
CA ARG A 521 27.07 -3.90 -7.22
C ARG A 521 26.27 -3.20 -8.33
N GLY A 522 26.20 -1.86 -8.33
CA GLY A 522 25.40 -1.07 -9.28
C GLY A 522 23.90 -1.11 -9.01
N LEU A 523 23.51 -1.36 -7.76
CA LEU A 523 22.12 -1.26 -7.34
C LEU A 523 21.76 0.21 -7.04
N LEU A 524 20.50 0.57 -7.31
CA LEU A 524 20.02 1.93 -7.16
C LEU A 524 19.59 2.22 -5.71
N ASN A 525 20.03 3.36 -5.16
CA ASN A 525 19.60 3.87 -3.87
C ASN A 525 18.79 5.16 -4.06
N LEU A 526 17.52 5.01 -4.45
CA LEU A 526 16.60 6.12 -4.72
C LEU A 526 15.86 6.48 -3.42
N ARG A 527 16.46 7.32 -2.60
CA ARG A 527 16.00 7.59 -1.24
C ARG A 527 14.66 8.31 -1.18
N THR A 528 14.41 9.20 -2.13
CA THR A 528 13.22 10.05 -2.13
C THR A 528 12.38 9.86 -3.39
N THR A 529 11.12 10.17 -3.29
CA THR A 529 10.19 10.14 -4.42
C THR A 529 10.64 10.98 -5.61
N PRO A 530 11.11 12.25 -5.46
CA PRO A 530 11.61 13.03 -6.58
C PRO A 530 12.88 12.47 -7.25
N GLU A 531 13.68 11.69 -6.53
CA GLU A 531 14.84 10.98 -7.11
C GLU A 531 14.43 9.76 -7.91
N ALA A 532 13.37 9.07 -7.48
CA ALA A 532 12.90 7.86 -8.14
C ALA A 532 12.08 8.15 -9.41
N LEU A 533 11.19 9.13 -9.37
CA LEU A 533 10.21 9.38 -10.44
C LEU A 533 10.79 9.59 -11.84
N PRO A 534 11.97 10.22 -12.07
CA PRO A 534 12.54 10.35 -13.41
C PRO A 534 12.76 9.01 -14.14
N TYR A 535 13.01 7.93 -13.40
CA TYR A 535 13.15 6.59 -13.98
C TYR A 535 11.84 6.05 -14.57
N TYR A 536 10.68 6.63 -14.20
CA TYR A 536 9.39 6.24 -14.76
C TYR A 536 9.36 6.35 -16.28
N LEU A 537 10.02 7.37 -16.82
CA LEU A 537 10.11 7.66 -18.25
C LEU A 537 11.42 7.20 -18.89
N ALA A 538 12.25 6.42 -18.20
CA ALA A 538 13.44 5.81 -18.78
C ALA A 538 13.05 4.89 -19.96
N ASP A 539 13.82 4.93 -21.06
CA ASP A 539 13.50 4.22 -22.29
C ASP A 539 13.23 2.72 -22.09
N LYS A 540 14.00 2.05 -21.20
CA LYS A 540 13.77 0.64 -20.88
C LYS A 540 12.40 0.40 -20.24
N ASN A 541 11.94 1.31 -19.37
CA ASN A 541 10.69 1.19 -18.66
C ASN A 541 9.50 1.51 -19.57
N VAL A 542 9.63 2.54 -20.42
CA VAL A 542 8.62 2.84 -21.44
C VAL A 542 8.52 1.66 -22.41
N ALA A 543 9.65 1.09 -22.84
CA ALA A 543 9.66 -0.09 -23.72
C ALA A 543 8.96 -1.29 -23.08
N LEU A 544 9.23 -1.57 -21.79
CA LEU A 544 8.60 -2.65 -21.03
C LEU A 544 7.07 -2.54 -21.08
N PHE A 545 6.53 -1.42 -20.62
CA PHE A 545 5.09 -1.26 -20.45
C PHE A 545 4.33 -1.14 -21.78
N THR A 546 4.94 -0.52 -22.79
CA THR A 546 4.34 -0.41 -24.13
C THR A 546 4.36 -1.74 -24.89
N LYS A 547 5.45 -2.51 -24.80
CA LYS A 547 5.58 -3.85 -25.39
C LYS A 547 4.47 -4.79 -24.87
N HIS A 548 4.28 -4.82 -23.56
CA HIS A 548 3.24 -5.65 -22.93
C HIS A 548 1.85 -5.03 -22.95
N ARG A 549 1.68 -3.83 -23.55
CA ARG A 549 0.39 -3.10 -23.66
C ARG A 549 -0.26 -2.80 -22.30
N VAL A 550 0.54 -2.64 -21.27
CA VAL A 550 0.08 -2.29 -19.92
C VAL A 550 -0.16 -0.78 -19.83
N TYR A 551 0.79 0.01 -20.32
CA TYR A 551 0.66 1.45 -20.49
C TYR A 551 1.03 1.87 -21.90
N THR A 552 0.37 2.91 -22.40
CA THR A 552 0.90 3.72 -23.50
C THR A 552 1.94 4.71 -22.95
N ARG A 553 2.80 5.25 -23.82
CA ARG A 553 3.75 6.30 -23.41
C ARG A 553 3.01 7.49 -22.77
N THR A 554 1.90 7.93 -23.36
CA THR A 554 1.10 9.05 -22.85
C THR A 554 0.49 8.74 -21.46
N GLU A 555 0.05 7.50 -21.20
CA GLU A 555 -0.41 7.09 -19.88
C GLU A 555 0.72 7.12 -18.85
N MET A 556 1.96 6.79 -19.25
CA MET A 556 3.13 6.88 -18.36
C MET A 556 3.52 8.33 -18.07
N GLU A 557 3.55 9.19 -19.09
CA GLU A 557 3.80 10.62 -18.95
C GLU A 557 2.78 11.28 -18.02
N ALA A 558 1.49 10.95 -18.20
CA ALA A 558 0.43 11.45 -17.33
C ALA A 558 0.60 11.02 -15.87
N ARG A 559 0.96 9.77 -15.60
CA ARG A 559 1.19 9.27 -14.26
C ARG A 559 2.41 9.89 -13.59
N TYR A 560 3.48 10.08 -14.35
CA TYR A 560 4.66 10.79 -13.89
C TYR A 560 4.32 12.20 -13.39
N GLU A 561 3.56 12.97 -14.16
CA GLU A 561 3.11 14.30 -13.77
C GLU A 561 2.20 14.26 -12.53
N ILE A 562 1.24 13.33 -12.48
CA ILE A 562 0.34 13.18 -11.33
C ILE A 562 1.12 12.87 -10.05
N HIS A 563 2.12 12.00 -10.11
CA HIS A 563 2.94 11.65 -8.94
C HIS A 563 3.77 12.84 -8.42
N LEU A 564 4.38 13.61 -9.31
CA LEU A 564 5.15 14.82 -8.96
C LEU A 564 4.25 15.91 -8.36
N GLU A 565 3.11 16.14 -8.99
CA GLU A 565 2.12 17.09 -8.45
C GLU A 565 1.62 16.67 -7.08
N ASN A 566 1.30 15.38 -6.90
CA ASN A 566 0.80 14.87 -5.63
C ASN A 566 1.85 15.01 -4.52
N TYR A 567 3.12 14.69 -4.80
CA TYR A 567 4.23 14.91 -3.87
C TYR A 567 4.31 16.36 -3.41
N SER A 568 4.31 17.29 -4.36
CA SER A 568 4.39 18.72 -4.07
C SER A 568 3.16 19.24 -3.31
N LYS A 569 1.96 18.79 -3.66
CA LYS A 569 0.70 19.17 -3.01
C LYS A 569 0.63 18.69 -1.56
N VAL A 570 1.07 17.44 -1.30
CA VAL A 570 1.09 16.88 0.06
C VAL A 570 2.02 17.71 0.96
N LEU A 571 3.26 17.94 0.54
CA LEU A 571 4.21 18.75 1.33
C LEU A 571 3.76 20.22 1.48
N ASN A 572 3.08 20.78 0.49
CA ASN A 572 2.49 22.12 0.60
C ASN A 572 1.40 22.17 1.69
N ILE A 573 0.50 21.17 1.72
CA ILE A 573 -0.55 21.09 2.75
C ILE A 573 0.08 20.93 4.13
N GLU A 574 1.07 20.08 4.29
CA GLU A 574 1.79 19.89 5.54
C GLU A 574 2.46 21.18 6.01
N ALA A 575 3.19 21.87 5.13
CA ALA A 575 3.87 23.12 5.45
C ALA A 575 2.89 24.24 5.85
N LEU A 576 1.78 24.40 5.15
CA LEU A 576 0.72 25.34 5.50
C LEU A 576 0.08 25.02 6.85
N THR A 577 -0.13 23.74 7.14
CA THR A 577 -0.68 23.28 8.42
C THR A 577 0.30 23.57 9.56
N MET A 578 1.62 23.34 9.36
CA MET A 578 2.64 23.71 10.35
C MET A 578 2.64 25.21 10.64
N LEU A 579 2.56 26.03 9.58
CA LEU A 579 2.51 27.49 9.75
C LEU A 579 1.26 27.92 10.53
N GLU A 580 0.12 27.34 10.24
CA GLU A 580 -1.13 27.64 10.95
C GLU A 580 -1.03 27.27 12.43
N MET A 581 -0.61 26.04 12.74
CA MET A 581 -0.46 25.58 14.12
C MET A 581 0.57 26.39 14.89
N ALA A 582 1.73 26.67 14.29
CA ALA A 582 2.77 27.45 14.94
C ALA A 582 2.32 28.88 15.25
N ARG A 583 1.71 29.56 14.26
CA ARG A 583 1.32 30.98 14.37
C ARG A 583 0.11 31.24 15.26
N ARG A 584 -0.89 30.35 15.20
CA ARG A 584 -2.20 30.60 15.81
C ARG A 584 -2.41 29.88 17.13
N ASP A 585 -1.73 28.74 17.31
CA ASP A 585 -1.94 27.91 18.48
C ASP A 585 -0.68 27.88 19.38
N ILE A 586 0.47 27.42 18.88
CA ILE A 586 1.63 27.08 19.71
C ILE A 586 2.39 28.33 20.22
N MET A 587 2.86 29.19 19.31
CA MET A 587 3.65 30.38 19.71
C MET A 587 2.88 31.32 20.63
N PRO A 588 1.57 31.61 20.42
CA PRO A 588 0.79 32.37 21.37
C PRO A 588 0.67 31.70 22.74
N ALA A 589 0.48 30.38 22.82
CA ALA A 589 0.41 29.66 24.10
C ALA A 589 1.73 29.76 24.88
N VAL A 590 2.86 29.52 24.22
CA VAL A 590 4.20 29.68 24.80
C VAL A 590 4.45 31.10 25.28
N SER A 591 4.06 32.12 24.51
CA SER A 591 4.19 33.54 24.88
C SER A 591 3.35 33.88 26.12
N CYS A 592 2.13 33.32 26.24
CA CYS A 592 1.31 33.45 27.44
C CYS A 592 1.97 32.84 28.66
N TYR A 593 2.55 31.64 28.53
CA TYR A 593 3.26 31.00 29.64
C TYR A 593 4.52 31.77 30.05
N LEU A 594 5.30 32.30 29.11
CA LEU A 594 6.44 33.18 29.41
C LEU A 594 6.04 34.43 30.21
N ARG A 595 4.90 35.03 29.90
CA ARG A 595 4.35 36.12 30.67
C ARG A 595 4.04 35.68 32.10
N GLU A 596 3.36 34.55 32.30
CA GLU A 596 3.02 34.02 33.63
C GLU A 596 4.29 33.78 34.49
N LEU A 597 5.33 33.16 33.88
CA LEU A 597 6.62 32.98 34.56
C LEU A 597 7.27 34.30 34.95
N SER A 598 7.27 35.31 34.06
CA SER A 598 7.85 36.62 34.31
C SER A 598 7.10 37.37 35.40
N GLU A 599 5.76 37.31 35.41
CA GLU A 599 4.91 37.89 36.47
C GLU A 599 5.17 37.18 37.79
N THR A 600 5.36 35.86 37.81
CA THR A 600 5.66 35.06 39.00
C THR A 600 7.01 35.44 39.59
N ALA A 601 8.08 35.50 38.80
CA ALA A 601 9.40 35.91 39.24
C ALA A 601 9.38 37.34 39.84
N ALA A 602 8.71 38.29 39.13
CA ALA A 602 8.59 39.67 39.62
C ALA A 602 7.80 39.74 40.95
N ALA A 603 6.71 38.99 41.11
CA ALA A 603 5.91 38.94 42.33
C ALA A 603 6.69 38.34 43.52
N ILE A 604 7.46 37.28 43.30
CA ILE A 604 8.30 36.67 44.34
C ILE A 604 9.38 37.65 44.81
N HIS A 605 10.10 38.33 43.89
CA HIS A 605 11.13 39.30 44.23
C HIS A 605 10.56 40.56 44.93
N ALA A 606 9.31 40.93 44.60
CA ALA A 606 8.66 42.07 45.31
C ALA A 606 8.37 41.75 46.77
N VAL A 607 8.21 40.47 47.15
CA VAL A 607 8.01 40.05 48.54
C VAL A 607 9.33 39.80 49.24
N SER A 608 10.30 39.20 48.59
CA SER A 608 11.61 38.89 49.15
C SER A 608 12.67 38.83 48.06
N VAL A 609 13.65 39.78 48.14
CA VAL A 609 14.80 39.83 47.21
C VAL A 609 15.74 38.62 47.39
N THR A 610 15.63 37.87 48.49
CA THR A 610 16.45 36.69 48.77
C THR A 610 15.72 35.38 48.47
N ALA A 611 14.51 35.43 47.97
CA ALA A 611 13.78 34.23 47.54
C ALA A 611 14.48 33.61 46.35
N ASP A 612 14.53 32.27 46.34
CA ASP A 612 15.11 31.49 45.23
C ASP A 612 14.14 31.44 44.04
N CYS A 613 14.49 32.15 42.97
CA CYS A 613 13.78 32.13 41.68
C CYS A 613 14.61 31.48 40.58
N SER A 614 15.56 30.62 40.94
CA SER A 614 16.48 30.00 39.97
C SER A 614 15.75 29.22 38.86
N TYR A 615 14.57 28.70 39.15
CA TYR A 615 13.73 28.03 38.13
C TYR A 615 13.25 29.04 37.09
N GLU A 616 12.55 30.07 37.48
CA GLU A 616 11.99 31.08 36.58
C GLU A 616 13.10 31.86 35.85
N GLU A 617 14.15 32.25 36.56
CA GLU A 617 15.30 32.96 35.99
C GLU A 617 16.08 32.13 34.96
N SER A 618 16.06 30.80 35.05
CA SER A 618 16.69 29.89 34.11
C SER A 618 15.81 29.64 32.88
N ILE A 619 14.54 29.38 33.11
CA ILE A 619 13.58 28.96 32.05
C ILE A 619 13.19 30.14 31.14
N ILE A 620 12.96 31.33 31.67
CA ILE A 620 12.53 32.51 30.90
C ILE A 620 13.46 32.83 29.72
N PRO A 621 14.79 33.04 29.93
CA PRO A 621 15.69 33.33 28.81
C PRO A 621 15.78 32.18 27.78
N GLU A 622 15.76 30.92 28.22
CA GLU A 622 15.83 29.76 27.34
C GLU A 622 14.59 29.64 26.45
N MET A 623 13.39 29.66 27.04
CA MET A 623 12.15 29.65 26.28
C MET A 623 11.98 30.85 25.36
N SER A 624 12.40 32.07 25.83
CA SER A 624 12.36 33.27 25.01
C SER A 624 13.27 33.16 23.79
N ALA A 625 14.46 32.59 23.95
CA ALA A 625 15.38 32.33 22.84
C ALA A 625 14.81 31.32 21.82
N LEU A 626 14.22 30.22 22.31
CA LEU A 626 13.57 29.20 21.47
C LEU A 626 12.34 29.78 20.75
N LEU A 627 11.52 30.58 21.42
CA LEU A 627 10.35 31.22 20.79
C LEU A 627 10.79 32.20 19.68
N GLY A 628 11.85 32.95 19.91
CA GLY A 628 12.47 33.82 18.91
C GLY A 628 13.05 33.04 17.73
N ASP A 629 13.62 31.85 17.98
CA ASP A 629 14.11 30.95 16.94
C ASP A 629 12.95 30.34 16.16
N ALA A 630 11.90 29.88 16.82
CA ALA A 630 10.68 29.40 16.18
C ALA A 630 10.08 30.44 15.23
N TYR A 631 10.02 31.73 15.67
CA TYR A 631 9.54 32.82 14.83
C TYR A 631 10.37 33.00 13.55
N ARG A 632 11.71 32.96 13.66
CA ARG A 632 12.60 33.03 12.47
C ARG A 632 12.39 31.86 11.54
N LYS A 633 12.23 30.64 12.07
CA LYS A 633 12.00 29.40 11.27
C LYS A 633 10.62 29.39 10.60
N VAL A 634 9.58 29.91 11.28
CA VAL A 634 8.26 30.14 10.67
C VAL A 634 8.37 31.10 9.47
N ARG A 635 9.15 32.19 9.59
CA ARG A 635 9.39 33.11 8.49
C ARG A 635 10.11 32.42 7.32
N ARG A 636 11.16 31.63 7.64
CA ARG A 636 11.91 30.87 6.62
C ARG A 636 11.04 29.88 5.88
N LEU A 637 10.15 29.16 6.57
CA LEU A 637 9.20 28.23 5.94
C LEU A 637 8.22 28.97 5.02
N ASP A 638 7.72 30.12 5.46
CA ASP A 638 6.84 30.97 4.65
C ASP A 638 7.54 31.48 3.37
N GLU A 639 8.78 31.95 3.51
CA GLU A 639 9.62 32.35 2.38
C GLU A 639 9.89 31.19 1.41
N ALA A 640 10.13 29.97 1.92
CA ALA A 640 10.29 28.78 1.08
C ALA A 640 9.02 28.47 0.30
N LEU A 641 7.84 28.56 0.92
CA LEU A 641 6.56 28.37 0.24
C LEU A 641 6.29 29.45 -0.83
N MET A 642 6.65 30.68 -0.56
CA MET A 642 6.54 31.75 -1.57
C MET A 642 7.49 31.51 -2.74
N GLY A 643 8.71 31.04 -2.47
CA GLY A 643 9.69 30.67 -3.50
C GLY A 643 9.21 29.52 -4.40
N ALA A 644 8.48 28.55 -3.83
CA ALA A 644 7.92 27.43 -4.60
C ALA A 644 7.00 27.91 -5.75
N LYS A 645 6.30 29.03 -5.58
CA LYS A 645 5.41 29.58 -6.63
C LYS A 645 6.14 30.09 -7.88
N THR A 646 7.45 30.28 -7.79
CA THR A 646 8.28 30.77 -8.90
C THR A 646 9.03 29.67 -9.63
N VAL A 647 8.89 28.42 -9.16
CA VAL A 647 9.57 27.26 -9.76
C VAL A 647 8.71 26.71 -10.90
N GLU A 648 9.30 26.65 -12.09
CA GLU A 648 8.65 26.09 -13.27
C GLU A 648 9.02 24.60 -13.46
N GLY A 649 8.04 23.80 -13.86
CA GLY A 649 8.17 22.37 -14.13
C GLY A 649 7.99 21.49 -12.90
N SER A 650 7.21 20.43 -13.06
CA SER A 650 6.76 19.53 -11.97
C SER A 650 7.93 18.87 -11.24
N GLN A 651 8.95 18.40 -11.98
CA GLN A 651 10.15 17.76 -11.38
C GLN A 651 10.98 18.77 -10.58
N ALA A 652 11.20 19.96 -11.11
CA ALA A 652 11.94 21.01 -10.43
C ALA A 652 11.20 21.45 -9.15
N LEU A 653 9.89 21.55 -9.23
CA LEU A 653 9.04 21.89 -8.10
C LEU A 653 9.09 20.82 -7.00
N ALA A 654 9.01 19.53 -7.36
CA ALA A 654 9.12 18.43 -6.40
C ALA A 654 10.49 18.42 -5.71
N ASN A 655 11.57 18.63 -6.45
CA ASN A 655 12.91 18.78 -5.87
C ASN A 655 12.99 19.99 -4.93
N TYR A 656 12.39 21.12 -5.29
CA TYR A 656 12.36 22.31 -4.43
C TYR A 656 11.59 22.04 -3.12
N TYR A 657 10.45 21.35 -3.18
CA TYR A 657 9.70 20.96 -1.98
C TYR A 657 10.54 20.05 -1.08
N ARG A 658 11.24 19.05 -1.63
CA ARG A 658 12.16 18.20 -0.88
C ARG A 658 13.29 19.01 -0.21
N ASP A 659 14.00 19.84 -0.99
CA ASP A 659 15.26 20.43 -0.58
C ASP A 659 15.10 21.70 0.26
N LYS A 660 14.02 22.45 0.06
CA LYS A 660 13.80 23.74 0.71
C LYS A 660 12.64 23.71 1.69
N VAL A 661 11.47 23.29 1.24
CA VAL A 661 10.27 23.34 2.09
C VAL A 661 10.36 22.28 3.20
N PHE A 662 10.61 21.02 2.85
CA PHE A 662 10.70 19.94 3.83
C PHE A 662 11.84 20.15 4.83
N SER A 663 12.99 20.65 4.38
CA SER A 663 14.11 20.99 5.29
C SER A 663 13.73 22.09 6.29
N ALA A 664 13.02 23.13 5.83
CA ALA A 664 12.54 24.19 6.71
C ALA A 664 11.48 23.69 7.70
N MET A 665 10.60 22.75 7.27
CA MET A 665 9.65 22.08 8.16
C MET A 665 10.36 21.29 9.26
N ALA A 666 11.38 20.53 8.91
CA ALA A 666 12.16 19.72 9.86
C ALA A 666 12.88 20.60 10.90
N GLU A 667 13.48 21.71 10.46
CA GLU A 667 14.13 22.66 11.36
C GLU A 667 13.13 23.34 12.33
N LEU A 668 11.94 23.72 11.86
CA LEU A 668 10.89 24.31 12.69
C LEU A 668 10.39 23.30 13.72
N ARG A 669 10.17 22.05 13.33
CA ARG A 669 9.72 20.97 14.21
C ARG A 669 10.64 20.81 15.41
N ILE A 670 11.96 20.75 15.20
CA ILE A 670 12.94 20.56 16.28
C ILE A 670 12.77 21.64 17.38
N THR A 671 12.61 22.90 16.99
CA THR A 671 12.46 23.99 17.96
C THR A 671 11.11 23.96 18.68
N ILE A 672 10.03 23.63 17.96
CA ILE A 672 8.70 23.55 18.56
C ILE A 672 8.61 22.35 19.52
N ASP A 673 9.17 21.19 19.15
CA ASP A 673 9.21 20.00 20.00
C ASP A 673 10.02 20.24 21.30
N GLN A 674 11.06 21.07 21.24
CA GLN A 674 11.78 21.55 22.46
C GLN A 674 10.89 22.44 23.35
N LEU A 675 10.17 23.39 22.77
CA LEU A 675 9.22 24.24 23.50
C LEU A 675 8.10 23.42 24.17
N GLU A 676 7.65 22.31 23.54
CA GLU A 676 6.68 21.37 24.12
C GLU A 676 7.17 20.83 25.46
N THR A 677 8.44 20.40 25.54
CA THR A 677 9.02 19.81 26.77
C THR A 677 9.14 20.79 27.94
N MET A 678 9.12 22.09 27.66
CA MET A 678 9.27 23.16 28.64
C MET A 678 7.94 23.85 29.01
N THR A 679 6.88 23.57 28.25
CA THR A 679 5.56 24.19 28.46
C THR A 679 4.65 23.22 29.23
N PRO A 680 3.97 23.68 30.32
CA PRO A 680 3.04 22.82 31.05
C PRO A 680 1.97 22.21 30.15
N SER A 681 1.58 20.97 30.46
CA SER A 681 0.63 20.20 29.63
C SER A 681 -0.76 20.85 29.52
N ASP A 682 -1.19 21.59 30.54
CA ASP A 682 -2.44 22.35 30.53
C ASP A 682 -2.37 23.66 29.72
N LYS A 683 -1.16 24.11 29.37
CA LYS A 683 -0.90 25.27 28.54
C LYS A 683 -0.52 24.92 27.11
N TRP A 684 -0.05 23.68 26.87
CA TRP A 684 0.27 23.21 25.54
C TRP A 684 -1.00 23.00 24.73
N PRO A 685 -1.14 23.63 23.54
CA PRO A 685 -2.45 23.74 22.87
C PRO A 685 -2.92 22.49 22.12
N VAL A 686 -2.06 21.47 22.01
CA VAL A 686 -2.38 20.25 21.24
C VAL A 686 -2.02 19.00 22.05
N PRO A 687 -2.73 17.88 21.87
CA PRO A 687 -2.37 16.61 22.53
C PRO A 687 -0.95 16.18 22.23
N SER A 688 -0.24 15.72 23.26
CA SER A 688 1.10 15.18 23.16
C SER A 688 1.11 13.77 22.54
N TYR A 689 2.31 13.26 22.22
CA TYR A 689 2.47 11.85 21.79
C TYR A 689 2.01 10.87 22.86
N GLY A 690 2.22 11.20 24.14
CA GLY A 690 1.70 10.39 25.25
C GLY A 690 0.18 10.28 25.22
N ASP A 691 -0.51 11.39 24.96
CA ASP A 691 -1.97 11.40 24.84
C ASP A 691 -2.47 10.62 23.61
N LEU A 692 -1.77 10.69 22.48
CA LEU A 692 -2.16 10.02 21.25
C LEU A 692 -1.88 8.51 21.28
N LEU A 693 -0.66 8.11 21.61
CA LEU A 693 -0.21 6.72 21.55
C LEU A 693 -0.79 5.83 22.66
N PHE A 694 -1.23 6.43 23.77
CA PHE A 694 -1.75 5.69 24.92
C PHE A 694 -3.21 6.02 25.26
N SER A 695 -3.94 6.67 24.33
CA SER A 695 -5.34 7.09 24.52
C SER A 695 -6.33 5.92 24.50
N VAL A 696 -6.12 4.92 23.68
CA VAL A 696 -7.02 3.76 23.57
C VAL A 696 -6.64 2.76 24.65
N ARG A 697 -7.59 2.50 25.56
CA ARG A 697 -7.41 1.62 26.73
C ARG A 697 -8.42 0.47 26.73
#